data_8bdafae75ae1be740e863515e5c20ef9
#
_entry.id   8bdafae75ae1be740e863515e5c20ef9
#
_cell.length_a   1.000
_cell.length_b   1.000
_cell.length_c   1.000
_cell.angle_alpha   90.00
_cell.angle_beta   90.00
_cell.angle_gamma   90.00
#
_symmetry.space_group_name_H-M   'P 1'
#
loop_
_entity.id
_entity.type
_entity.pdbx_description
1 polymer ?
#
loop_
_entity_poly.entity_id
_entity_poly.type
_entity_poly.pdbx_seq_one_letter_code
_entity_poly.pdbx_strand_id
1 'polypeptide(L)'
;MTGNRKENLWKEKIMKIRKTICSLLLVCLTFLGIFAGRVNVYADQKQALSATVTLLKQEKDCVVQVEAKNTGADFTGKVRLVFSGTDNSSGCAFEQCLTLPQNGKKQYTMTIPYADVSQTRGNGIVAFVDEKGKVVASEAFASIFGKEKRGIGVGVLSDHYDALGWMSMSGQTYYLHGKDQNVYLTQVDADTLQTQLDELYFLVIDSYDVSSLGKENIKAIEKWVKNGGWLLIGTGERVKDTLGGFDSSFTQVSYGNVSKPGEENDAQKDMQLRKVYMGFEGMNFTKMSVATLQCSDANAYASDVYPGWVRTCGDGALGVCAISFGEKQLQKASSDLCYGIYDQVAEYSVSYSQYVNDEEWGWNGKNTFGVVDHANTALDFSWLKILIVIYVIVVGPVLYLLLRKMKKRDWYWLGVPVLGILFIGVVFIGGRNLKLHEARVYSVTAQPADGKDTAGITTYYNAYHSGVKPWKVRLNDNYTYGGTGLSESYSMASSGRAYADRYHYVAEYDNGLSLGVKPQSNFENAYLFAAGTAKGCGSIDTSDLVLTQQKQGGSITNNTSYDFPYLVCVSDDTVMVFSDVKAKETITIDGKSKKPLLSQQISYFDDVYNVLSEDNMNGNTYSYKHKDMAAALYLGLCQIRRQNDVSGAVVVEGVTGDYGKTIKSRCSEISFGCLYAIAGQEVSNASN
;
A
#
# COMPACT_ATOMS: atom_id res chain seq x y z
N MET A 1 -28.75 -21.07 -78.91
CA MET A 1 -29.00 -21.91 -77.69
C MET A 1 -27.83 -21.95 -76.68
N THR A 2 -26.95 -20.97 -76.63
CA THR A 2 -25.74 -20.97 -75.78
C THR A 2 -25.79 -19.99 -74.59
N GLY A 3 -26.80 -19.13 -74.43
CA GLY A 3 -26.91 -18.17 -73.38
C GLY A 3 -27.43 -18.73 -72.05
N ASN A 4 -28.42 -19.60 -72.09
CA ASN A 4 -29.12 -20.13 -70.92
C ASN A 4 -28.28 -21.12 -70.07
N ARG A 5 -27.23 -21.71 -70.62
CA ARG A 5 -26.39 -22.69 -69.88
C ARG A 5 -25.39 -22.03 -68.97
N LYS A 6 -24.90 -20.82 -69.30
CA LYS A 6 -23.96 -20.07 -68.50
C LYS A 6 -24.65 -19.41 -67.29
N GLU A 7 -25.89 -18.97 -67.46
CA GLU A 7 -26.68 -18.32 -66.40
C GLU A 7 -27.10 -19.30 -65.28
N ASN A 8 -27.45 -20.52 -65.69
CA ASN A 8 -27.77 -21.61 -64.78
C ASN A 8 -26.55 -22.08 -63.90
N LEU A 9 -25.38 -22.18 -64.55
CA LEU A 9 -24.12 -22.52 -63.88
C LEU A 9 -23.70 -21.41 -62.86
N TRP A 10 -23.99 -20.15 -63.16
CA TRP A 10 -23.72 -19.04 -62.28
C TRP A 10 -24.67 -19.01 -61.04
N LYS A 11 -25.94 -19.27 -61.25
CA LYS A 11 -26.94 -19.41 -60.18
C LYS A 11 -26.63 -20.60 -59.25
N GLU A 12 -26.14 -21.70 -59.80
CA GLU A 12 -25.74 -22.88 -59.02
C GLU A 12 -24.49 -22.61 -58.16
N LYS A 13 -23.51 -21.90 -58.70
CA LYS A 13 -22.33 -21.46 -57.94
C LYS A 13 -22.67 -20.49 -56.81
N ILE A 14 -23.54 -19.51 -57.08
CA ILE A 14 -23.99 -18.55 -56.03
C ILE A 14 -24.78 -19.28 -54.93
N MET A 15 -25.60 -20.26 -55.28
CA MET A 15 -26.36 -21.05 -54.32
C MET A 15 -25.46 -21.94 -53.46
N LYS A 16 -24.40 -22.51 -54.02
CA LYS A 16 -23.35 -23.25 -53.25
C LYS A 16 -22.58 -22.34 -52.31
N ILE A 17 -22.18 -21.15 -52.73
CA ILE A 17 -21.49 -20.16 -51.91
C ILE A 17 -22.40 -19.67 -50.76
N ARG A 18 -23.69 -19.38 -51.03
CA ARG A 18 -24.64 -19.04 -49.99
C ARG A 18 -24.84 -20.15 -48.94
N LYS A 19 -24.94 -21.42 -49.37
CA LYS A 19 -25.04 -22.55 -48.44
C LYS A 19 -23.79 -22.69 -47.58
N THR A 20 -22.59 -22.48 -48.13
CA THR A 20 -21.33 -22.53 -47.39
C THR A 20 -21.21 -21.39 -46.40
N ILE A 21 -21.62 -20.15 -46.78
CA ILE A 21 -21.62 -18.99 -45.87
C ILE A 21 -22.66 -19.18 -44.76
N CYS A 22 -23.86 -19.67 -45.06
CA CYS A 22 -24.87 -19.97 -44.01
C CYS A 22 -24.40 -21.08 -43.06
N SER A 23 -23.70 -22.09 -43.56
CA SER A 23 -23.12 -23.15 -42.72
C SER A 23 -22.00 -22.63 -41.82
N LEU A 24 -21.13 -21.74 -42.33
CA LEU A 24 -20.10 -21.09 -41.53
C LEU A 24 -20.69 -20.15 -40.46
N LEU A 25 -21.72 -19.37 -40.80
CA LEU A 25 -22.44 -18.54 -39.86
C LEU A 25 -23.14 -19.35 -38.77
N LEU A 26 -23.70 -20.51 -39.11
CA LEU A 26 -24.32 -21.39 -38.13
C LEU A 26 -23.29 -21.98 -37.15
N VAL A 27 -22.11 -22.34 -37.66
CA VAL A 27 -21.00 -22.80 -36.81
C VAL A 27 -20.46 -21.68 -35.92
N CYS A 28 -20.36 -20.44 -36.42
CA CYS A 28 -20.00 -19.28 -35.58
C CYS A 28 -21.06 -18.97 -34.50
N LEU A 29 -22.35 -19.10 -34.84
CA LEU A 29 -23.43 -18.92 -33.87
C LEU A 29 -23.50 -20.02 -32.81
N THR A 30 -23.16 -21.26 -33.17
CA THR A 30 -23.05 -22.34 -32.17
C THR A 30 -21.81 -22.16 -31.27
N PHE A 31 -20.71 -21.63 -31.77
CA PHE A 31 -19.56 -21.24 -30.94
C PHE A 31 -19.87 -20.06 -30.03
N LEU A 32 -20.61 -19.06 -30.47
CA LEU A 32 -21.06 -17.95 -29.63
C LEU A 32 -22.07 -18.39 -28.57
N GLY A 33 -22.92 -19.39 -28.84
CA GLY A 33 -23.84 -19.96 -27.87
C GLY A 33 -23.19 -20.76 -26.74
N ILE A 34 -21.96 -21.25 -26.94
CA ILE A 34 -21.21 -21.99 -25.92
C ILE A 34 -20.51 -21.04 -24.93
N PHE A 35 -20.34 -19.77 -25.30
CA PHE A 35 -19.79 -18.70 -24.43
C PHE A 35 -20.87 -17.91 -23.67
N ALA A 36 -22.17 -18.22 -23.84
CA ALA A 36 -23.22 -17.70 -22.96
C ALA A 36 -23.03 -18.29 -21.58
N GLY A 37 -22.37 -17.54 -20.71
CA GLY A 37 -22.00 -17.93 -19.36
C GLY A 37 -23.16 -18.56 -18.62
N ARG A 38 -22.93 -19.73 -18.05
CA ARG A 38 -23.84 -20.34 -17.08
C ARG A 38 -23.97 -19.37 -15.90
N VAL A 39 -25.06 -18.63 -15.87
CA VAL A 39 -25.51 -17.96 -14.67
C VAL A 39 -25.93 -19.10 -13.72
N ASN A 40 -25.07 -19.46 -12.81
CA ASN A 40 -25.43 -20.34 -11.71
C ASN A 40 -26.40 -19.59 -10.80
N VAL A 41 -27.68 -19.83 -10.99
CA VAL A 41 -28.71 -19.47 -10.00
C VAL A 41 -28.51 -20.44 -8.84
N TYR A 42 -27.87 -19.96 -7.76
CA TYR A 42 -27.78 -20.71 -6.52
C TYR A 42 -29.19 -20.75 -5.92
N ALA A 43 -29.82 -21.93 -5.95
CA ALA A 43 -31.04 -22.18 -5.20
C ALA A 43 -30.69 -22.14 -3.70
N ASP A 44 -31.52 -21.45 -2.96
CA ASP A 44 -31.47 -21.26 -1.51
C ASP A 44 -31.70 -22.62 -0.81
N GLN A 45 -30.70 -23.49 -0.78
CA GLN A 45 -30.68 -24.65 0.10
C GLN A 45 -30.34 -24.16 1.50
N LYS A 46 -31.16 -24.49 2.50
CA LYS A 46 -30.90 -24.26 3.92
C LYS A 46 -29.44 -24.60 4.21
N GLN A 47 -28.63 -23.58 4.41
CA GLN A 47 -27.19 -23.75 4.54
C GLN A 47 -26.87 -24.58 5.76
N ALA A 48 -26.33 -25.79 5.55
CA ALA A 48 -25.83 -26.65 6.61
C ALA A 48 -24.48 -26.16 7.17
N LEU A 49 -23.76 -25.35 6.42
CA LEU A 49 -22.47 -24.77 6.76
C LEU A 49 -22.63 -23.26 6.97
N SER A 50 -22.12 -22.77 8.08
CA SER A 50 -22.08 -21.34 8.43
C SER A 50 -20.77 -20.98 9.10
N ALA A 51 -20.35 -19.70 9.05
CA ALA A 51 -19.20 -19.24 9.79
C ALA A 51 -19.39 -17.80 10.28
N THR A 52 -18.81 -17.52 11.44
CA THR A 52 -18.70 -16.17 12.00
C THR A 52 -17.24 -15.73 11.89
N VAL A 53 -17.05 -14.49 11.44
CA VAL A 53 -15.73 -13.88 11.27
C VAL A 53 -15.63 -12.71 12.26
N THR A 54 -14.58 -12.69 13.07
CA THR A 54 -14.38 -11.69 14.12
C THR A 54 -12.94 -11.22 14.10
N LEU A 55 -12.72 -9.90 14.17
CA LEU A 55 -11.40 -9.31 14.35
C LEU A 55 -10.98 -9.47 15.82
N LEU A 56 -9.82 -10.11 16.06
CA LEU A 56 -9.24 -10.25 17.39
C LEU A 56 -8.25 -9.12 17.71
N LYS A 57 -7.46 -8.74 16.70
CA LYS A 57 -6.42 -7.73 16.85
C LYS A 57 -6.23 -7.02 15.53
N GLN A 58 -6.09 -5.72 15.58
CA GLN A 58 -5.70 -4.88 14.47
C GLN A 58 -4.45 -4.09 14.87
N GLU A 59 -3.40 -4.28 14.13
CA GLU A 59 -2.17 -3.48 14.16
C GLU A 59 -1.82 -3.20 12.70
N LYS A 60 -0.56 -3.42 12.31
CA LYS A 60 -0.11 -3.40 10.90
C LYS A 60 -0.77 -4.51 10.06
N ASP A 61 -1.30 -5.54 10.74
CA ASP A 61 -2.01 -6.68 10.17
C ASP A 61 -3.25 -6.99 11.01
N CYS A 62 -4.20 -7.71 10.39
CA CYS A 62 -5.44 -8.11 11.03
C CYS A 62 -5.35 -9.58 11.47
N VAL A 63 -5.49 -9.85 12.76
CA VAL A 63 -5.70 -11.21 13.27
C VAL A 63 -7.20 -11.48 13.31
N VAL A 64 -7.66 -12.33 12.41
CA VAL A 64 -9.08 -12.65 12.22
C VAL A 64 -9.37 -14.06 12.73
N GLN A 65 -10.40 -14.21 13.54
CA GLN A 65 -10.91 -15.49 14.00
C GLN A 65 -12.08 -15.91 13.14
N VAL A 66 -12.05 -17.16 12.69
CA VAL A 66 -13.15 -17.79 11.95
C VAL A 66 -13.69 -18.96 12.77
N GLU A 67 -14.97 -18.89 13.12
CA GLU A 67 -15.71 -19.96 13.77
C GLU A 67 -16.64 -20.61 12.75
N ALA A 68 -16.30 -21.81 12.27
CA ALA A 68 -17.08 -22.56 11.31
C ALA A 68 -17.96 -23.61 12.01
N LYS A 69 -19.21 -23.73 11.57
CA LYS A 69 -20.21 -24.67 12.08
C LYS A 69 -20.80 -25.49 10.94
N ASN A 70 -21.04 -26.76 11.19
CA ASN A 70 -21.70 -27.68 10.27
C ASN A 70 -22.91 -28.34 10.95
N THR A 71 -24.10 -28.15 10.41
CA THR A 71 -25.34 -28.81 10.85
C THR A 71 -25.80 -29.93 9.91
N GLY A 72 -25.06 -30.14 8.81
CA GLY A 72 -25.33 -31.14 7.78
C GLY A 72 -24.39 -32.36 7.86
N ALA A 73 -24.19 -33.03 6.74
CA ALA A 73 -23.26 -34.17 6.62
C ALA A 73 -21.79 -33.68 6.78
N ASP A 74 -20.88 -34.64 7.02
CA ASP A 74 -19.45 -34.36 7.12
C ASP A 74 -18.95 -33.55 5.95
N PHE A 75 -18.18 -32.54 6.22
CA PHE A 75 -17.57 -31.64 5.21
C PHE A 75 -16.05 -31.71 5.28
N THR A 76 -15.45 -31.98 4.14
CA THR A 76 -13.99 -31.80 3.92
C THR A 76 -13.76 -30.92 2.73
N GLY A 77 -12.91 -29.91 2.91
CA GLY A 77 -12.64 -28.90 1.91
C GLY A 77 -11.84 -27.76 2.47
N LYS A 78 -12.18 -26.54 2.06
CA LYS A 78 -11.55 -25.30 2.51
C LYS A 78 -12.60 -24.30 2.98
N VAL A 79 -12.24 -23.50 3.96
CA VAL A 79 -12.90 -22.22 4.19
C VAL A 79 -12.10 -21.14 3.49
N ARG A 80 -12.81 -20.20 2.89
CA ARG A 80 -12.26 -19.08 2.13
C ARG A 80 -12.89 -17.79 2.63
N LEU A 81 -12.05 -16.85 3.06
CA LEU A 81 -12.45 -15.47 3.26
C LEU A 81 -12.12 -14.70 1.98
N VAL A 82 -13.07 -13.94 1.46
CA VAL A 82 -12.88 -13.12 0.26
C VAL A 82 -13.16 -11.67 0.61
N PHE A 83 -12.16 -10.84 0.46
CA PHE A 83 -12.27 -9.39 0.52
C PHE A 83 -12.12 -8.89 -0.92
N SER A 84 -13.23 -8.54 -1.55
CA SER A 84 -13.24 -8.08 -2.93
C SER A 84 -14.04 -6.80 -3.06
N GLY A 85 -13.46 -5.82 -3.76
CA GLY A 85 -14.17 -4.65 -4.25
C GLY A 85 -15.18 -5.02 -5.33
N THR A 86 -15.82 -4.02 -5.94
CA THR A 86 -16.86 -4.22 -6.96
C THR A 86 -16.34 -4.59 -8.33
N ASP A 87 -15.10 -4.26 -8.62
CA ASP A 87 -14.42 -4.74 -9.80
C ASP A 87 -13.69 -6.06 -9.49
N ASN A 88 -13.59 -6.94 -10.47
CA ASN A 88 -12.99 -8.26 -10.32
C ASN A 88 -11.46 -8.23 -10.28
N SER A 89 -10.84 -7.05 -10.26
CA SER A 89 -9.43 -6.86 -10.55
C SER A 89 -8.51 -6.92 -9.34
N SER A 90 -9.02 -6.71 -8.13
CA SER A 90 -8.19 -6.51 -6.93
C SER A 90 -8.56 -7.36 -5.71
N GLY A 91 -9.56 -8.24 -5.81
CA GLY A 91 -10.01 -9.04 -4.66
C GLY A 91 -8.96 -10.02 -4.17
N CYS A 92 -8.79 -10.11 -2.85
CA CYS A 92 -7.92 -11.06 -2.18
C CYS A 92 -8.74 -12.14 -1.46
N ALA A 93 -8.31 -13.39 -1.56
CA ALA A 93 -8.90 -14.52 -0.86
C ALA A 93 -7.86 -15.16 0.08
N PHE A 94 -8.33 -15.60 1.24
CA PHE A 94 -7.52 -16.29 2.26
C PHE A 94 -8.15 -17.63 2.53
N GLU A 95 -7.40 -18.72 2.28
CA GLU A 95 -7.91 -20.09 2.34
C GLU A 95 -7.20 -20.93 3.38
N GLN A 96 -7.96 -21.77 4.07
CA GLN A 96 -7.44 -22.80 4.97
C GLN A 96 -8.22 -24.07 4.83
N CYS A 97 -7.54 -25.23 4.85
CA CYS A 97 -8.17 -26.55 4.87
C CYS A 97 -9.02 -26.76 6.12
N LEU A 98 -10.20 -27.33 5.91
CA LEU A 98 -11.19 -27.51 6.94
C LEU A 98 -11.85 -28.88 6.81
N THR A 99 -11.86 -29.64 7.92
CA THR A 99 -12.70 -30.82 8.08
C THR A 99 -13.65 -30.59 9.25
N LEU A 100 -14.96 -30.68 8.98
CA LEU A 100 -16.03 -30.47 9.93
C LEU A 100 -16.93 -31.68 9.91
N PRO A 101 -16.97 -32.49 10.98
CA PRO A 101 -17.95 -33.58 11.12
C PRO A 101 -19.37 -33.00 11.23
N GLN A 102 -20.36 -33.86 11.06
CA GLN A 102 -21.76 -33.55 11.28
C GLN A 102 -21.96 -32.97 12.70
N ASN A 103 -22.68 -31.84 12.80
CA ASN A 103 -22.88 -31.09 14.03
C ASN A 103 -21.59 -30.58 14.67
N GLY A 104 -20.49 -30.55 13.92
CA GLY A 104 -19.17 -30.08 14.38
C GLY A 104 -19.03 -28.58 14.33
N LYS A 105 -18.13 -28.09 15.18
CA LYS A 105 -17.70 -26.68 15.24
C LYS A 105 -16.18 -26.66 15.30
N LYS A 106 -15.57 -25.76 14.54
CA LYS A 106 -14.12 -25.53 14.55
C LYS A 106 -13.80 -24.04 14.50
N GLN A 107 -12.78 -23.67 15.24
CA GLN A 107 -12.32 -22.29 15.36
C GLN A 107 -10.84 -22.25 15.01
N TYR A 108 -10.43 -21.24 14.27
CA TYR A 108 -9.04 -21.00 13.91
C TYR A 108 -8.82 -19.51 13.65
N THR A 109 -7.56 -19.11 13.67
CA THR A 109 -7.14 -17.74 13.43
C THR A 109 -6.32 -17.64 12.16
N MET A 110 -6.47 -16.54 11.43
CA MET A 110 -5.66 -16.16 10.27
C MET A 110 -5.09 -14.77 10.50
N THR A 111 -3.84 -14.57 10.17
CA THR A 111 -3.27 -13.23 10.06
C THR A 111 -3.37 -12.79 8.59
N ILE A 112 -3.94 -11.62 8.36
CA ILE A 112 -4.24 -11.09 7.03
C ILE A 112 -3.64 -9.70 6.93
N PRO A 113 -2.93 -9.33 5.84
CA PRO A 113 -2.42 -7.97 5.67
C PRO A 113 -3.53 -6.93 5.75
N TYR A 114 -3.34 -5.88 6.55
CA TYR A 114 -4.33 -4.81 6.70
C TYR A 114 -4.71 -4.18 5.36
N ALA A 115 -3.73 -3.95 4.48
CA ALA A 115 -3.95 -3.38 3.16
C ALA A 115 -4.98 -4.16 2.32
N ASP A 116 -4.99 -5.50 2.41
CA ASP A 116 -5.94 -6.34 1.66
C ASP A 116 -7.37 -6.29 2.21
N VAL A 117 -7.54 -5.91 3.47
CA VAL A 117 -8.83 -5.86 4.17
C VAL A 117 -9.41 -4.46 4.18
N SER A 118 -8.56 -3.44 4.31
CA SER A 118 -8.95 -2.03 4.42
C SER A 118 -9.70 -1.54 3.18
N GLN A 119 -9.32 -2.00 1.99
CA GLN A 119 -9.96 -1.66 0.72
C GLN A 119 -11.46 -1.97 0.68
N THR A 120 -11.90 -3.01 1.39
CA THR A 120 -13.30 -3.41 1.48
C THR A 120 -13.96 -2.93 2.76
N ARG A 121 -13.28 -2.08 3.55
CA ARG A 121 -13.72 -1.67 4.90
C ARG A 121 -13.97 -2.86 5.82
N GLY A 122 -13.24 -3.95 5.63
CA GLY A 122 -13.44 -5.18 6.38
C GLY A 122 -14.71 -5.95 6.04
N ASN A 123 -15.46 -5.55 5.01
CA ASN A 123 -16.60 -6.33 4.52
C ASN A 123 -16.12 -7.47 3.63
N GLY A 124 -16.75 -8.62 3.70
CA GLY A 124 -16.33 -9.75 2.91
C GLY A 124 -17.35 -10.88 2.84
N ILE A 125 -16.89 -11.99 2.25
CA ILE A 125 -17.65 -13.23 2.17
C ILE A 125 -16.83 -14.34 2.79
N VAL A 126 -17.46 -15.15 3.62
CA VAL A 126 -16.96 -16.47 3.99
C VAL A 126 -17.60 -17.52 3.10
N ALA A 127 -16.80 -18.39 2.50
CA ALA A 127 -17.24 -19.46 1.63
C ALA A 127 -16.63 -20.80 2.03
N PHE A 128 -17.41 -21.85 1.88
CA PHE A 128 -16.96 -23.22 2.01
C PHE A 128 -16.78 -23.81 0.61
N VAL A 129 -15.61 -24.35 0.35
CA VAL A 129 -15.19 -24.84 -0.96
C VAL A 129 -14.84 -26.31 -0.84
N ASP A 130 -15.46 -27.17 -1.65
CA ASP A 130 -15.18 -28.60 -1.65
C ASP A 130 -13.79 -28.93 -2.24
N GLU A 131 -13.37 -30.18 -2.16
CA GLU A 131 -12.09 -30.66 -2.70
C GLU A 131 -11.96 -30.45 -4.23
N LYS A 132 -13.08 -30.27 -4.93
CA LYS A 132 -13.11 -29.99 -6.37
C LYS A 132 -13.03 -28.51 -6.70
N GLY A 133 -12.93 -27.64 -5.68
CA GLY A 133 -12.88 -26.20 -5.82
C GLY A 133 -14.24 -25.53 -6.04
N LYS A 134 -15.35 -26.25 -5.85
CA LYS A 134 -16.70 -25.70 -5.97
C LYS A 134 -17.15 -25.09 -4.65
N VAL A 135 -17.72 -23.89 -4.69
CA VAL A 135 -18.38 -23.25 -3.54
C VAL A 135 -19.67 -24.01 -3.23
N VAL A 136 -19.78 -24.56 -2.03
CA VAL A 136 -20.94 -25.33 -1.54
C VAL A 136 -21.83 -24.51 -0.61
N ALA A 137 -21.27 -23.55 0.09
CA ALA A 137 -21.99 -22.57 0.90
C ALA A 137 -21.21 -21.26 0.95
N SER A 138 -21.90 -20.14 1.07
CA SER A 138 -21.26 -18.85 1.28
C SER A 138 -22.20 -17.88 2.00
N GLU A 139 -21.63 -17.05 2.85
CA GLU A 139 -22.33 -16.03 3.63
C GLU A 139 -21.52 -14.74 3.62
N ALA A 140 -22.20 -13.60 3.43
CA ALA A 140 -21.58 -12.31 3.54
C ALA A 140 -21.51 -11.90 5.02
N PHE A 141 -20.39 -11.36 5.43
CA PHE A 141 -20.23 -10.76 6.76
C PHE A 141 -20.05 -9.25 6.65
N ALA A 142 -20.57 -8.54 7.64
CA ALA A 142 -20.37 -7.10 7.78
C ALA A 142 -18.90 -6.81 8.15
N SER A 143 -18.54 -5.52 8.16
CA SER A 143 -17.19 -5.07 8.51
C SER A 143 -16.67 -5.75 9.77
N ILE A 144 -15.49 -6.39 9.66
CA ILE A 144 -14.79 -6.94 10.82
C ILE A 144 -14.26 -5.83 11.74
N PHE A 145 -14.13 -4.60 11.25
CA PHE A 145 -13.73 -3.43 12.04
C PHE A 145 -14.87 -2.84 12.90
N GLY A 146 -16.03 -3.52 12.94
CA GLY A 146 -17.20 -3.03 13.65
C GLY A 146 -18.04 -2.04 12.83
N LYS A 147 -18.89 -1.28 13.51
CA LYS A 147 -19.67 -0.23 12.84
C LYS A 147 -18.74 0.88 12.39
N GLU A 148 -18.72 1.18 11.09
CA GLU A 148 -18.01 2.38 10.60
C GLU A 148 -18.46 3.61 11.41
N LYS A 149 -17.49 4.38 11.90
CA LYS A 149 -17.75 5.73 12.39
C LYS A 149 -18.42 6.49 11.22
N ARG A 150 -19.55 7.15 11.49
CA ARG A 150 -20.36 7.83 10.44
C ARG A 150 -19.66 9.06 9.84
N GLY A 151 -18.36 9.16 9.95
CA GLY A 151 -17.52 10.28 9.53
C GLY A 151 -16.46 10.58 10.59
N ILE A 152 -15.86 11.76 10.47
CA ILE A 152 -14.84 12.23 11.41
C ILE A 152 -15.53 12.81 12.64
N GLY A 153 -15.48 12.07 13.72
CA GLY A 153 -15.94 12.54 15.02
C GLY A 153 -14.93 13.52 15.66
N VAL A 154 -15.37 14.72 15.95
CA VAL A 154 -14.62 15.75 16.66
C VAL A 154 -15.31 16.02 17.97
N GLY A 155 -14.73 15.58 19.07
CA GLY A 155 -15.17 15.92 20.41
C GLY A 155 -14.77 17.34 20.76
N VAL A 156 -15.66 18.10 21.38
CA VAL A 156 -15.41 19.48 21.79
C VAL A 156 -15.66 19.63 23.29
N LEU A 157 -14.59 19.96 24.02
CA LEU A 157 -14.63 20.39 25.43
C LEU A 157 -14.49 21.91 25.47
N SER A 158 -15.59 22.61 25.62
CA SER A 158 -15.58 24.08 25.67
C SER A 158 -16.77 24.60 26.45
N ASP A 159 -16.54 25.68 27.24
CA ASP A 159 -17.60 26.45 27.85
C ASP A 159 -18.42 27.27 26.83
N HIS A 160 -17.93 27.36 25.58
CA HIS A 160 -18.53 28.11 24.47
C HIS A 160 -18.67 27.25 23.23
N TYR A 161 -19.29 26.07 23.34
CA TYR A 161 -19.43 25.08 22.27
C TYR A 161 -19.98 25.68 20.97
N ASP A 162 -21.00 26.53 21.05
CA ASP A 162 -21.62 27.13 19.87
C ASP A 162 -20.68 28.01 19.05
N ALA A 163 -19.67 28.61 19.68
CA ALA A 163 -18.66 29.43 19.00
C ALA A 163 -17.71 28.60 18.11
N LEU A 164 -17.65 27.29 18.32
CA LEU A 164 -16.81 26.35 17.58
C LEU A 164 -17.55 25.66 16.42
N GLY A 165 -18.80 26.03 16.15
CA GLY A 165 -19.61 25.41 15.08
C GLY A 165 -18.96 25.43 13.69
N TRP A 166 -18.08 26.39 13.40
CA TRP A 166 -17.34 26.50 12.14
C TRP A 166 -16.38 25.32 11.91
N MET A 167 -15.92 24.66 12.98
CA MET A 167 -15.03 23.50 12.92
C MET A 167 -15.74 22.23 12.39
N SER A 168 -17.06 22.26 12.16
CA SER A 168 -17.78 21.21 11.45
C SER A 168 -17.55 21.21 9.93
N MET A 169 -16.76 22.13 9.42
CA MET A 169 -16.46 22.33 7.99
C MET A 169 -17.69 22.62 7.12
N SER A 170 -18.86 22.91 7.71
CA SER A 170 -20.10 23.42 7.05
C SER A 170 -20.39 22.84 5.66
N GLY A 171 -20.42 21.50 5.54
CA GLY A 171 -20.79 20.81 4.27
C GLY A 171 -19.62 20.48 3.36
N GLN A 172 -18.40 20.78 3.76
CA GLN A 172 -17.20 20.18 3.15
C GLN A 172 -16.81 18.89 3.87
N THR A 173 -16.03 18.07 3.20
CA THR A 173 -15.54 16.79 3.70
C THR A 173 -14.07 16.89 4.08
N TYR A 174 -13.65 16.09 5.05
CA TYR A 174 -12.24 15.87 5.37
C TYR A 174 -11.80 14.56 4.74
N TYR A 175 -10.71 14.62 3.98
CA TYR A 175 -10.17 13.42 3.35
C TYR A 175 -9.34 12.64 4.36
N LEU A 176 -9.83 11.45 4.72
CA LEU A 176 -9.15 10.54 5.62
C LEU A 176 -9.42 9.09 5.22
N HIS A 177 -8.41 8.25 5.28
CA HIS A 177 -8.51 6.85 4.90
C HIS A 177 -9.03 6.65 3.45
N GLY A 178 -8.46 7.41 2.51
CA GLY A 178 -8.83 7.29 1.09
C GLY A 178 -10.23 7.76 0.76
N LYS A 179 -10.87 8.57 1.62
CA LYS A 179 -12.26 9.00 1.44
C LYS A 179 -12.53 10.39 1.97
N ASP A 180 -13.38 11.05 1.25
CA ASP A 180 -14.07 12.24 1.73
C ASP A 180 -15.11 11.85 2.79
N GLN A 181 -14.95 12.36 4.00
CA GLN A 181 -15.83 12.08 5.15
C GLN A 181 -16.38 13.37 5.73
N ASN A 182 -17.65 13.33 6.13
CA ASN A 182 -18.25 14.46 6.85
C ASN A 182 -17.64 14.59 8.25
N VAL A 183 -17.45 15.82 8.69
CA VAL A 183 -16.98 16.14 10.06
C VAL A 183 -18.19 16.39 10.95
N TYR A 184 -18.25 15.72 12.08
CA TYR A 184 -19.31 15.85 13.07
C TYR A 184 -18.73 16.35 14.39
N LEU A 185 -19.24 17.51 14.87
CA LEU A 185 -18.92 17.98 16.20
C LEU A 185 -19.83 17.32 17.23
N THR A 186 -19.24 16.89 18.33
CA THR A 186 -19.94 16.33 19.48
C THR A 186 -19.48 17.06 20.73
N GLN A 187 -20.40 17.66 21.47
CA GLN A 187 -20.06 18.21 22.78
C GLN A 187 -19.69 17.06 23.73
N VAL A 188 -18.57 17.20 24.37
CA VAL A 188 -18.05 16.25 25.37
C VAL A 188 -18.02 16.92 26.72
N ASP A 189 -18.35 16.19 27.77
CA ASP A 189 -18.26 16.61 29.15
C ASP A 189 -17.49 15.59 30.00
N ALA A 190 -17.25 15.92 31.27
CA ALA A 190 -16.47 15.08 32.16
C ALA A 190 -17.08 13.67 32.37
N ASP A 191 -18.40 13.57 32.32
CA ASP A 191 -19.13 12.32 32.60
C ASP A 191 -19.13 11.36 31.38
N THR A 192 -19.12 11.93 30.17
CA THR A 192 -19.21 11.17 28.91
C THR A 192 -17.86 10.94 28.23
N LEU A 193 -16.81 11.67 28.62
CA LEU A 193 -15.51 11.70 27.98
C LEU A 193 -14.95 10.30 27.68
N GLN A 194 -14.82 9.46 28.72
CA GLN A 194 -14.16 8.16 28.59
C GLN A 194 -14.90 7.21 27.66
N THR A 195 -16.22 7.32 27.57
CA THR A 195 -17.04 6.48 26.70
C THR A 195 -17.07 6.99 25.25
N GLN A 196 -16.79 8.27 25.04
CA GLN A 196 -16.82 8.89 23.70
C GLN A 196 -15.46 8.92 23.03
N LEU A 197 -14.33 8.91 23.77
CA LEU A 197 -12.98 8.99 23.19
C LEU A 197 -12.74 7.97 22.08
N ASP A 198 -13.21 6.73 22.24
CA ASP A 198 -13.03 5.67 21.24
C ASP A 198 -13.79 5.92 19.92
N GLU A 199 -14.79 6.82 19.95
CA GLU A 199 -15.56 7.20 18.77
C GLU A 199 -14.99 8.44 18.06
N LEU A 200 -14.03 9.13 18.66
CA LEU A 200 -13.45 10.36 18.15
C LEU A 200 -12.16 10.10 17.36
N TYR A 201 -11.90 10.97 16.39
CA TYR A 201 -10.60 11.17 15.75
C TYR A 201 -9.88 12.36 16.36
N PHE A 202 -10.62 13.46 16.58
CA PHE A 202 -10.12 14.68 17.18
C PHE A 202 -10.81 14.97 18.49
N LEU A 203 -10.05 15.51 19.43
CA LEU A 203 -10.56 16.18 20.62
C LEU A 203 -10.08 17.63 20.61
N VAL A 204 -11.01 18.57 20.59
CA VAL A 204 -10.72 20.00 20.67
C VAL A 204 -11.04 20.47 22.08
N ILE A 205 -10.06 21.07 22.74
CA ILE A 205 -10.22 21.72 24.05
C ILE A 205 -10.01 23.21 23.84
N ASP A 206 -11.05 24.00 24.10
CA ASP A 206 -10.99 25.44 23.92
C ASP A 206 -11.78 26.16 25.00
N SER A 207 -11.16 27.17 25.64
CA SER A 207 -11.82 27.96 26.70
C SER A 207 -12.49 27.10 27.78
N TYR A 208 -11.81 26.06 28.25
CA TYR A 208 -12.30 25.10 29.25
C TYR A 208 -11.27 24.92 30.38
N ASP A 209 -11.75 24.80 31.60
CA ASP A 209 -10.87 24.49 32.75
C ASP A 209 -10.61 22.98 32.82
N VAL A 210 -9.48 22.54 32.23
CA VAL A 210 -9.08 21.15 32.20
C VAL A 210 -8.89 20.54 33.57
N SER A 211 -8.51 21.35 34.59
CA SER A 211 -8.34 20.84 35.94
C SER A 211 -9.65 20.33 36.56
N SER A 212 -10.80 20.84 36.09
CA SER A 212 -12.13 20.42 36.49
C SER A 212 -12.53 19.02 36.04
N LEU A 213 -11.87 18.46 35.04
CA LEU A 213 -12.12 17.08 34.52
C LEU A 213 -11.75 15.98 35.53
N GLY A 214 -10.88 16.31 36.49
CA GLY A 214 -10.32 15.32 37.41
C GLY A 214 -9.19 14.48 36.77
N LYS A 215 -8.33 13.93 37.63
CA LYS A 215 -7.09 13.25 37.22
C LYS A 215 -7.31 12.04 36.32
N GLU A 216 -8.41 11.31 36.50
CA GLU A 216 -8.69 10.09 35.70
C GLU A 216 -9.03 10.43 34.26
N ASN A 217 -9.86 11.46 34.04
CA ASN A 217 -10.21 11.90 32.69
C ASN A 217 -9.02 12.54 31.96
N ILE A 218 -8.18 13.30 32.67
CA ILE A 218 -6.95 13.87 32.09
C ILE A 218 -6.03 12.75 31.64
N LYS A 219 -5.79 11.71 32.46
CA LYS A 219 -5.00 10.54 32.08
C LYS A 219 -5.62 9.75 30.94
N ALA A 220 -6.95 9.68 30.88
CA ALA A 220 -7.63 9.03 29.76
C ALA A 220 -7.37 9.75 28.44
N ILE A 221 -7.43 11.11 28.44
CA ILE A 221 -7.05 11.91 27.25
C ILE A 221 -5.59 11.67 26.87
N GLU A 222 -4.66 11.76 27.82
CA GLU A 222 -3.23 11.54 27.57
C GLU A 222 -2.95 10.16 26.98
N LYS A 223 -3.59 9.13 27.53
CA LYS A 223 -3.50 7.76 27.03
C LYS A 223 -4.10 7.61 25.62
N TRP A 224 -5.26 8.24 25.40
CA TRP A 224 -5.94 8.21 24.10
C TRP A 224 -5.09 8.87 23.02
N VAL A 225 -4.45 10.02 23.31
CA VAL A 225 -3.52 10.66 22.37
C VAL A 225 -2.33 9.75 22.09
N LYS A 226 -1.71 9.17 23.14
CA LYS A 226 -0.57 8.25 22.97
C LYS A 226 -0.93 7.01 22.15
N ASN A 227 -2.20 6.63 22.08
CA ASN A 227 -2.72 5.50 21.32
C ASN A 227 -3.25 5.89 19.92
N GLY A 228 -2.92 7.08 19.41
CA GLY A 228 -3.25 7.51 18.05
C GLY A 228 -4.33 8.58 17.93
N GLY A 229 -4.87 9.09 19.03
CA GLY A 229 -5.83 10.21 19.03
C GLY A 229 -5.17 11.56 18.71
N TRP A 230 -5.94 12.50 18.19
CA TRP A 230 -5.47 13.83 17.80
C TRP A 230 -6.08 14.90 18.70
N LEU A 231 -5.24 15.51 19.52
CA LEU A 231 -5.66 16.55 20.49
C LEU A 231 -5.29 17.93 19.96
N LEU A 232 -6.25 18.84 19.96
CA LEU A 232 -6.09 20.23 19.57
C LEU A 232 -6.52 21.14 20.72
N ILE A 233 -5.63 22.01 21.21
CA ILE A 233 -5.87 22.91 22.33
C ILE A 233 -5.85 24.35 21.83
N GLY A 234 -6.99 25.05 21.93
CA GLY A 234 -7.08 26.48 21.75
C GLY A 234 -6.86 27.19 23.08
N THR A 235 -6.02 28.23 23.10
CA THR A 235 -5.63 28.89 24.36
C THR A 235 -6.16 30.31 24.46
N GLY A 236 -5.49 31.31 23.96
CA GLY A 236 -5.86 32.71 24.09
C GLY A 236 -5.86 33.18 25.54
N GLU A 237 -6.91 33.92 25.96
CA GLU A 237 -7.03 34.47 27.29
C GLU A 237 -7.03 33.43 28.39
N ARG A 238 -7.58 32.24 28.14
CA ARG A 238 -7.71 31.13 29.10
C ARG A 238 -6.60 30.09 29.01
N VAL A 239 -5.42 30.47 28.55
CA VAL A 239 -4.28 29.55 28.40
C VAL A 239 -3.96 28.76 29.68
N LYS A 240 -4.09 29.41 30.84
CA LYS A 240 -3.85 28.81 32.16
C LYS A 240 -4.86 27.69 32.44
N ASP A 241 -6.11 27.88 32.09
CA ASP A 241 -7.19 26.92 32.33
C ASP A 241 -7.07 25.73 31.34
N THR A 242 -6.77 26.00 30.09
CA THR A 242 -6.70 24.97 29.03
C THR A 242 -5.44 24.11 29.12
N LEU A 243 -4.28 24.66 29.45
CA LEU A 243 -3.02 23.94 29.58
C LEU A 243 -2.68 23.51 30.99
N GLY A 244 -3.11 24.26 32.00
CA GLY A 244 -2.68 24.06 33.38
C GLY A 244 -3.18 22.79 34.05
N GLY A 245 -4.14 22.09 33.47
CA GLY A 245 -4.62 20.79 33.94
C GLY A 245 -3.77 19.60 33.51
N PHE A 246 -3.01 19.72 32.42
CA PHE A 246 -2.16 18.65 31.90
C PHE A 246 -0.79 18.65 32.60
N ASP A 247 -0.16 17.48 32.63
CA ASP A 247 1.24 17.38 33.03
C ASP A 247 2.13 18.10 32.01
N SER A 248 3.11 18.86 32.49
CA SER A 248 4.05 19.59 31.65
C SER A 248 4.92 18.66 30.78
N SER A 249 5.15 17.44 31.25
CA SER A 249 5.84 16.41 30.47
C SER A 249 5.00 15.89 29.29
N PHE A 250 3.67 15.96 29.40
CA PHE A 250 2.76 15.58 28.32
C PHE A 250 2.66 16.68 27.26
N THR A 251 2.38 17.92 27.65
CA THR A 251 2.22 19.02 26.68
C THR A 251 3.55 19.52 26.13
N GLN A 252 4.59 19.55 26.96
CA GLN A 252 5.90 20.16 26.70
C GLN A 252 5.81 21.61 26.18
N VAL A 253 4.66 22.24 26.37
CA VAL A 253 4.39 23.63 26.02
C VAL A 253 4.19 24.42 27.29
N SER A 254 5.02 25.44 27.48
CA SER A 254 4.87 26.44 28.52
C SER A 254 4.23 27.71 27.95
N TYR A 255 3.58 28.47 28.83
CA TYR A 255 2.94 29.72 28.44
C TYR A 255 3.43 30.89 29.26
N GLY A 256 3.49 32.05 28.63
CA GLY A 256 3.86 33.33 29.24
C GLY A 256 2.67 34.28 29.32
N ASN A 257 2.93 35.56 29.04
CA ASN A 257 1.91 36.58 29.07
C ASN A 257 0.88 36.43 27.97
N VAL A 258 -0.34 36.88 28.22
CA VAL A 258 -1.41 36.96 27.25
C VAL A 258 -1.56 38.42 26.83
N SER A 259 -1.44 38.68 25.51
CA SER A 259 -1.80 39.98 24.94
C SER A 259 -3.30 40.08 24.74
N LYS A 260 -3.88 41.16 25.29
CA LYS A 260 -5.30 41.45 25.12
C LYS A 260 -5.59 42.18 23.80
N PRO A 261 -6.86 42.16 23.34
CA PRO A 261 -7.27 42.98 22.19
C PRO A 261 -6.90 44.45 22.35
N GLY A 262 -6.18 44.98 21.37
CA GLY A 262 -5.70 46.37 21.37
C GLY A 262 -4.34 46.59 22.03
N GLU A 263 -3.74 45.58 22.63
CA GLU A 263 -2.37 45.62 23.15
C GLU A 263 -1.45 45.00 22.05
N GLU A 264 -0.69 45.85 21.34
CA GLU A 264 0.29 45.38 20.40
C GLU A 264 1.53 44.83 21.10
N ASN A 265 1.74 43.54 21.10
CA ASN A 265 3.00 42.96 21.54
C ASN A 265 3.79 42.35 20.36
N ASP A 266 5.02 41.90 20.63
CA ASP A 266 5.90 41.36 19.61
C ASP A 266 5.34 40.08 18.98
N ALA A 267 4.62 39.22 19.73
CA ALA A 267 3.99 38.02 19.23
C ALA A 267 2.85 38.34 18.26
N GLN A 268 2.00 39.34 18.57
CA GLN A 268 0.94 39.80 17.65
C GLN A 268 1.52 40.44 16.40
N LYS A 269 2.61 41.20 16.53
CA LYS A 269 3.34 41.78 15.37
C LYS A 269 3.97 40.71 14.50
N ASP A 270 4.61 39.71 15.10
CA ASP A 270 5.21 38.58 14.37
C ASP A 270 4.15 37.78 13.59
N MET A 271 3.01 37.49 14.24
CA MET A 271 1.87 36.86 13.57
C MET A 271 1.29 37.68 12.44
N GLN A 272 1.20 38.99 12.59
CA GLN A 272 0.71 39.90 11.55
C GLN A 272 1.69 40.00 10.38
N LEU A 273 2.99 39.85 10.64
CA LEU A 273 4.06 39.86 9.62
C LEU A 273 4.19 38.50 8.90
N ARG A 274 3.94 37.39 9.61
CA ARG A 274 3.86 36.07 9.00
C ARG A 274 2.56 35.92 8.23
N LYS A 275 2.38 36.64 7.14
CA LYS A 275 1.25 36.56 6.20
C LYS A 275 1.00 35.15 5.60
N VAL A 276 1.44 34.08 6.26
CA VAL A 276 1.65 32.74 5.69
C VAL A 276 0.65 31.70 6.24
N TYR A 277 -0.17 32.06 7.21
CA TYR A 277 -1.15 31.11 7.71
C TYR A 277 -2.31 30.97 6.70
N MET A 278 -2.36 29.87 6.00
CA MET A 278 -3.46 29.56 5.06
C MET A 278 -4.81 29.71 5.77
N GLY A 279 -5.68 30.55 5.21
CA GLY A 279 -7.03 30.76 5.72
C GLY A 279 -7.18 31.86 6.80
N PHE A 280 -6.10 32.36 7.37
CA PHE A 280 -6.12 33.54 8.26
C PHE A 280 -5.99 34.88 7.51
N GLU A 281 -6.04 34.82 6.18
CA GLU A 281 -5.97 36.00 5.33
C GLU A 281 -7.10 36.98 5.66
N GLY A 282 -6.71 38.25 5.95
CA GLY A 282 -7.65 39.29 6.33
C GLY A 282 -8.07 39.29 7.81
N MET A 283 -7.59 38.37 8.63
CA MET A 283 -7.80 38.42 10.08
C MET A 283 -6.86 39.41 10.76
N ASN A 284 -7.34 40.02 11.80
CA ASN A 284 -6.59 41.00 12.57
C ASN A 284 -6.28 40.46 13.98
N PHE A 285 -5.07 39.94 14.15
CA PHE A 285 -4.63 39.36 15.43
C PHE A 285 -4.55 40.39 16.58
N THR A 286 -4.44 41.69 16.26
CA THR A 286 -4.49 42.74 17.32
C THR A 286 -5.85 42.86 18.00
N LYS A 287 -6.89 42.25 17.40
CA LYS A 287 -8.25 42.18 17.97
C LYS A 287 -8.55 40.87 18.68
N MET A 288 -7.57 39.98 18.82
CA MET A 288 -7.68 38.71 19.51
C MET A 288 -6.81 38.66 20.76
N SER A 289 -7.19 37.84 21.71
CA SER A 289 -6.31 37.49 22.83
C SER A 289 -5.32 36.43 22.40
N VAL A 290 -4.02 36.73 22.48
CA VAL A 290 -2.94 35.85 22.03
C VAL A 290 -2.03 35.48 23.21
N ALA A 291 -1.88 34.16 23.45
CA ALA A 291 -0.97 33.64 24.46
C ALA A 291 0.46 33.54 23.88
N THR A 292 1.46 33.87 24.71
CA THR A 292 2.85 33.55 24.34
C THR A 292 3.11 32.10 24.70
N LEU A 293 3.46 31.26 23.69
CA LEU A 293 3.74 29.84 23.86
C LEU A 293 5.20 29.52 23.56
N GLN A 294 5.80 28.67 24.39
CA GLN A 294 7.15 28.12 24.15
C GLN A 294 7.12 26.61 24.26
N CYS A 295 7.62 25.91 23.27
CA CYS A 295 7.73 24.46 23.28
C CYS A 295 9.16 24.05 23.66
N SER A 296 9.28 23.09 24.58
CA SER A 296 10.56 22.53 25.02
C SER A 296 10.94 21.25 24.26
N ASP A 297 10.01 20.69 23.47
CA ASP A 297 10.28 19.51 22.65
C ASP A 297 11.11 19.90 21.43
N ALA A 298 12.28 19.27 21.29
CA ALA A 298 13.17 19.52 20.15
C ALA A 298 12.59 19.03 18.81
N ASN A 299 11.61 18.13 18.87
CA ASN A 299 10.94 17.54 17.71
C ASN A 299 9.59 18.19 17.41
N ALA A 300 9.22 19.24 18.15
CA ALA A 300 8.00 19.98 17.86
C ALA A 300 8.21 20.98 16.73
N TYR A 301 7.17 21.18 15.95
CA TYR A 301 7.15 22.12 14.83
C TYR A 301 6.29 23.33 15.15
N ALA A 302 6.80 24.51 14.81
CA ALA A 302 5.94 25.70 14.75
C ALA A 302 4.96 25.53 13.59
N SER A 303 3.66 25.52 13.89
CA SER A 303 2.65 25.30 12.85
C SER A 303 2.68 26.40 11.79
N ASP A 304 2.58 26.01 10.53
CA ASP A 304 2.45 26.91 9.39
C ASP A 304 0.98 27.30 9.13
N VAL A 305 0.03 26.60 9.73
CA VAL A 305 -1.40 26.81 9.54
C VAL A 305 -2.02 27.69 10.63
N TYR A 306 -1.55 27.56 11.88
CA TYR A 306 -2.07 28.32 13.02
C TYR A 306 -0.94 28.80 13.92
N PRO A 307 -1.15 29.90 14.67
CA PRO A 307 -0.14 30.39 15.61
C PRO A 307 0.01 29.40 16.77
N GLY A 308 1.07 28.62 16.75
CA GLY A 308 1.27 27.62 17.81
C GLY A 308 2.25 26.53 17.44
N TRP A 309 2.12 25.40 18.10
CA TRP A 309 3.02 24.27 18.02
C TRP A 309 2.25 22.99 17.77
N VAL A 310 2.84 22.10 17.00
CA VAL A 310 2.37 20.71 16.82
C VAL A 310 3.51 19.75 17.12
N ARG A 311 3.17 18.63 17.75
CA ARG A 311 4.14 17.58 18.07
C ARG A 311 3.51 16.20 18.04
N THR A 312 4.32 15.20 17.74
CA THR A 312 3.96 13.79 17.88
C THR A 312 3.89 13.43 19.37
N CYS A 313 2.93 12.62 19.76
CA CYS A 313 2.75 12.15 21.13
C CYS A 313 2.33 10.67 21.15
N GLY A 314 3.30 9.75 21.25
CA GLY A 314 3.05 8.33 21.01
C GLY A 314 2.66 8.10 19.55
N ASP A 315 1.56 7.38 19.31
CA ASP A 315 1.04 7.16 17.95
C ASP A 315 0.15 8.31 17.45
N GLY A 316 -0.23 9.23 18.31
CA GLY A 316 -1.06 10.39 17.99
C GLY A 316 -0.30 11.70 17.94
N ALA A 317 -1.03 12.82 17.95
CA ALA A 317 -0.45 14.16 17.91
C ALA A 317 -1.19 15.15 18.78
N LEU A 318 -0.45 16.18 19.21
CA LEU A 318 -0.92 17.29 20.00
C LEU A 318 -0.63 18.62 19.29
N GLY A 319 -1.68 19.38 19.00
CA GLY A 319 -1.59 20.76 18.53
C GLY A 319 -1.97 21.74 19.62
N VAL A 320 -1.18 22.78 19.82
CA VAL A 320 -1.48 23.87 20.77
C VAL A 320 -1.48 25.20 20.03
N CYS A 321 -2.63 25.86 19.99
CA CYS A 321 -2.84 27.13 19.31
C CYS A 321 -2.78 28.28 20.33
N ALA A 322 -2.08 29.35 19.98
CA ALA A 322 -1.92 30.54 20.83
C ALA A 322 -3.18 31.42 20.96
N ILE A 323 -4.22 31.13 20.18
CA ILE A 323 -5.51 31.82 20.22
C ILE A 323 -6.61 30.82 20.55
N SER A 324 -7.76 31.31 21.00
CA SER A 324 -8.97 30.49 21.15
C SER A 324 -9.62 30.27 19.78
N PHE A 325 -10.06 29.04 19.50
CA PHE A 325 -10.86 28.73 18.32
C PHE A 325 -12.27 29.33 18.37
N GLY A 326 -12.73 29.75 19.56
CA GLY A 326 -13.99 30.46 19.77
C GLY A 326 -13.96 31.95 19.42
N GLU A 327 -12.83 32.48 18.95
CA GLU A 327 -12.68 33.89 18.55
C GLU A 327 -13.70 34.29 17.48
N LYS A 328 -14.35 35.45 17.65
CA LYS A 328 -15.43 35.92 16.76
C LYS A 328 -15.01 36.02 15.29
N GLN A 329 -13.74 36.26 15.01
CA GLN A 329 -13.25 36.34 13.65
C GLN A 329 -13.15 34.95 13.02
N LEU A 330 -12.86 33.90 13.79
CA LEU A 330 -12.80 32.53 13.35
C LEU A 330 -14.16 31.93 13.03
N GLN A 331 -15.23 32.41 13.66
CA GLN A 331 -16.59 31.96 13.35
C GLN A 331 -17.02 32.20 11.89
N LYS A 332 -16.29 33.06 11.18
CA LYS A 332 -16.47 33.36 9.74
C LYS A 332 -15.35 32.75 8.88
N ALA A 333 -14.51 31.92 9.47
CA ALA A 333 -13.42 31.31 8.75
C ALA A 333 -13.91 30.35 7.65
N SER A 334 -13.10 30.20 6.61
CA SER A 334 -13.36 29.23 5.58
C SER A 334 -13.20 27.79 6.13
N SER A 335 -13.89 26.86 5.50
CA SER A 335 -13.67 25.43 5.74
C SER A 335 -12.24 24.98 5.42
N ASP A 336 -11.56 25.69 4.51
CA ASP A 336 -10.16 25.41 4.17
C ASP A 336 -9.23 25.63 5.35
N LEU A 337 -9.49 26.69 6.17
CA LEU A 337 -8.75 26.88 7.42
C LEU A 337 -8.96 25.74 8.39
N CYS A 338 -10.22 25.31 8.54
CA CYS A 338 -10.54 24.19 9.42
C CYS A 338 -9.88 22.89 8.96
N TYR A 339 -9.93 22.64 7.64
CA TYR A 339 -9.23 21.52 7.01
C TYR A 339 -7.73 21.56 7.32
N GLY A 340 -7.08 22.69 7.07
CA GLY A 340 -5.65 22.87 7.34
C GLY A 340 -5.27 22.67 8.80
N ILE A 341 -6.11 23.11 9.76
CA ILE A 341 -5.88 22.90 11.20
C ILE A 341 -5.93 21.41 11.55
N TYR A 342 -6.90 20.68 11.05
CA TYR A 342 -7.01 19.23 11.30
C TYR A 342 -5.85 18.48 10.62
N ASP A 343 -5.59 18.79 9.37
CA ASP A 343 -4.53 18.16 8.58
C ASP A 343 -3.16 18.35 9.22
N GLN A 344 -2.85 19.58 9.66
CA GLN A 344 -1.60 19.88 10.35
C GLN A 344 -1.39 19.03 11.61
N VAL A 345 -2.43 18.76 12.39
CA VAL A 345 -2.30 17.93 13.60
C VAL A 345 -2.23 16.44 13.22
N ALA A 346 -3.03 16.02 12.24
CA ALA A 346 -3.06 14.64 11.79
C ALA A 346 -1.72 14.21 11.16
N GLU A 347 -1.12 15.03 10.29
CA GLU A 347 0.15 14.75 9.62
C GLU A 347 1.31 14.45 10.58
N TYR A 348 1.28 15.04 11.78
CA TYR A 348 2.31 14.79 12.81
C TYR A 348 2.00 13.57 13.69
N SER A 349 0.99 12.78 13.37
CA SER A 349 0.73 11.52 14.06
C SER A 349 1.34 10.33 13.32
N VAL A 350 1.87 9.37 14.08
CA VAL A 350 2.38 8.12 13.52
C VAL A 350 1.25 7.34 12.85
N SER A 351 0.04 7.38 13.42
CA SER A 351 -1.13 6.72 12.86
C SER A 351 -1.50 7.26 11.47
N TYR A 352 -1.41 8.57 11.25
CA TYR A 352 -1.66 9.18 9.94
C TYR A 352 -0.55 8.89 8.94
N SER A 353 0.71 9.00 9.37
CA SER A 353 1.86 8.74 8.51
C SER A 353 1.92 7.29 8.05
N GLN A 354 1.57 6.34 8.91
CA GLN A 354 1.43 4.93 8.52
C GLN A 354 0.34 4.74 7.46
N TYR A 355 -0.73 5.49 7.56
CA TYR A 355 -1.84 5.43 6.63
C TYR A 355 -1.48 6.00 5.25
N VAL A 356 -0.92 7.20 5.20
CA VAL A 356 -0.46 7.84 3.95
C VAL A 356 0.61 6.98 3.28
N ASN A 357 1.55 6.43 4.05
CA ASN A 357 2.58 5.54 3.54
C ASN A 357 2.00 4.25 2.91
N ASP A 358 0.90 3.73 3.43
CA ASP A 358 0.24 2.55 2.84
C ASP A 358 -0.40 2.88 1.47
N GLU A 359 -0.95 4.09 1.28
CA GLU A 359 -1.47 4.55 -0.01
C GLU A 359 -0.36 4.84 -1.03
N GLU A 360 0.64 5.58 -0.63
CA GLU A 360 1.81 5.87 -1.47
C GLU A 360 2.55 4.60 -1.86
N TRP A 361 2.68 3.64 -0.93
CA TRP A 361 3.27 2.36 -1.22
C TRP A 361 2.52 1.62 -2.33
N GLY A 362 1.20 1.60 -2.33
CA GLY A 362 0.40 0.96 -3.38
C GLY A 362 0.75 1.48 -4.77
N TRP A 363 0.89 2.79 -4.93
CA TRP A 363 1.23 3.44 -6.20
C TRP A 363 2.73 3.34 -6.52
N ASN A 364 3.58 3.75 -5.61
CA ASN A 364 5.03 3.82 -5.81
C ASN A 364 5.66 2.42 -5.86
N GLY A 365 5.19 1.47 -5.07
CA GLY A 365 5.65 0.09 -5.09
C GLY A 365 5.42 -0.59 -6.44
N LYS A 366 4.23 -0.44 -7.04
CA LYS A 366 3.95 -0.96 -8.39
C LYS A 366 4.84 -0.33 -9.44
N ASN A 367 5.00 1.01 -9.40
CA ASN A 367 5.85 1.72 -10.33
C ASN A 367 7.32 1.30 -10.17
N THR A 368 7.79 1.13 -8.96
CA THR A 368 9.16 0.69 -8.68
C THR A 368 9.40 -0.75 -9.13
N PHE A 369 8.47 -1.66 -8.87
CA PHE A 369 8.55 -3.00 -9.43
C PHE A 369 8.46 -3.01 -10.95
N GLY A 370 7.75 -2.07 -11.57
CA GLY A 370 7.73 -1.88 -13.02
C GLY A 370 9.10 -1.54 -13.60
N VAL A 371 9.96 -0.83 -12.86
CA VAL A 371 11.36 -0.58 -13.26
C VAL A 371 12.18 -1.87 -13.26
N VAL A 372 11.90 -2.78 -12.32
CA VAL A 372 12.52 -4.11 -12.24
C VAL A 372 11.84 -5.11 -13.20
N ASP A 373 10.82 -4.68 -13.92
CA ASP A 373 10.09 -5.54 -14.87
C ASP A 373 10.95 -5.92 -16.06
N HIS A 374 11.58 -7.09 -15.94
CA HIS A 374 12.28 -7.75 -17.05
C HIS A 374 11.35 -8.60 -17.94
N ALA A 375 10.03 -8.52 -17.77
CA ALA A 375 9.11 -9.25 -18.65
C ALA A 375 9.33 -8.87 -20.11
N ASN A 376 9.58 -7.59 -20.37
CA ASN A 376 9.90 -7.10 -21.72
C ASN A 376 11.28 -7.54 -22.23
N THR A 377 12.25 -7.81 -21.36
CA THR A 377 13.59 -8.27 -21.74
C THR A 377 13.67 -9.80 -21.81
N ALA A 378 12.76 -10.52 -21.17
CA ALA A 378 12.70 -11.97 -21.19
C ALA A 378 12.17 -12.54 -22.50
N LEU A 379 11.48 -11.74 -23.30
CA LEU A 379 10.90 -12.11 -24.57
C LEU A 379 11.71 -11.50 -25.72
N ASP A 380 12.79 -12.19 -26.12
CA ASP A 380 13.54 -11.78 -27.32
C ASP A 380 12.75 -12.14 -28.57
N PHE A 381 12.09 -11.15 -29.14
CA PHE A 381 11.39 -11.23 -30.41
C PHE A 381 12.29 -10.97 -31.66
N SER A 382 13.60 -10.83 -31.46
CA SER A 382 14.53 -10.51 -32.55
C SER A 382 14.49 -11.56 -33.69
N TRP A 383 14.32 -12.83 -33.33
CA TRP A 383 14.13 -13.90 -34.30
C TRP A 383 12.87 -13.72 -35.17
N LEU A 384 11.77 -13.15 -34.58
CA LEU A 384 10.53 -12.92 -35.33
C LEU A 384 10.72 -11.82 -36.38
N LYS A 385 11.51 -10.78 -36.09
CA LYS A 385 11.85 -9.73 -37.06
C LYS A 385 12.59 -10.33 -38.25
N ILE A 386 13.56 -11.19 -37.98
CA ILE A 386 14.31 -11.91 -39.05
C ILE A 386 13.37 -12.82 -39.84
N LEU A 387 12.49 -13.55 -39.16
CA LEU A 387 11.54 -14.46 -39.82
C LEU A 387 10.55 -13.72 -40.72
N ILE A 388 10.08 -12.52 -40.31
CA ILE A 388 9.22 -11.67 -41.16
C ILE A 388 9.96 -11.24 -42.44
N VAL A 389 11.23 -10.82 -42.31
CA VAL A 389 12.04 -10.44 -43.49
C VAL A 389 12.20 -11.62 -44.43
N ILE A 390 12.51 -12.81 -43.91
CA ILE A 390 12.60 -14.06 -44.72
C ILE A 390 11.27 -14.35 -45.40
N TYR A 391 10.15 -14.23 -44.69
CA TYR A 391 8.81 -14.45 -45.25
C TYR A 391 8.52 -13.52 -46.43
N VAL A 392 8.81 -12.24 -46.30
CA VAL A 392 8.60 -11.24 -47.35
C VAL A 392 9.45 -11.59 -48.61
N ILE A 393 10.70 -11.99 -48.40
CA ILE A 393 11.60 -12.39 -49.48
C ILE A 393 11.09 -13.69 -50.17
N VAL A 394 10.63 -14.65 -49.37
CA VAL A 394 10.14 -15.95 -49.92
C VAL A 394 8.83 -15.77 -50.69
N VAL A 395 7.87 -15.05 -50.11
CA VAL A 395 6.53 -14.83 -50.70
C VAL A 395 6.61 -13.88 -51.90
N GLY A 396 7.44 -12.85 -51.85
CA GLY A 396 7.60 -11.88 -52.93
C GLY A 396 8.48 -12.43 -54.07
N PRO A 397 9.77 -12.09 -54.08
CA PRO A 397 10.63 -12.37 -55.22
C PRO A 397 10.88 -13.87 -55.47
N VAL A 398 11.09 -14.68 -54.42
CA VAL A 398 11.47 -16.09 -54.58
C VAL A 398 10.33 -16.90 -55.20
N LEU A 399 9.13 -16.82 -54.63
CA LEU A 399 7.95 -17.51 -55.13
C LEU A 399 7.60 -17.07 -56.55
N TYR A 400 7.67 -15.74 -56.81
CA TYR A 400 7.41 -15.22 -58.15
C TYR A 400 8.40 -15.74 -59.21
N LEU A 401 9.72 -15.70 -58.92
CA LEU A 401 10.76 -16.18 -59.82
C LEU A 401 10.64 -17.70 -60.06
N LEU A 402 10.34 -18.47 -59.03
CA LEU A 402 10.16 -19.90 -59.10
C LEU A 402 8.97 -20.28 -60.02
N LEU A 403 7.81 -19.65 -59.80
CA LEU A 403 6.62 -19.87 -60.58
C LEU A 403 6.79 -19.37 -62.07
N ARG A 404 7.55 -18.27 -62.23
CA ARG A 404 7.93 -17.77 -63.55
C ARG A 404 8.79 -18.81 -64.34
N LYS A 405 9.77 -19.41 -63.64
CA LYS A 405 10.62 -20.47 -64.21
C LYS A 405 9.82 -21.73 -64.59
N MET A 406 8.83 -22.07 -63.78
CA MET A 406 7.92 -23.21 -64.04
C MET A 406 6.81 -22.89 -65.03
N LYS A 407 6.76 -21.69 -65.63
CA LYS A 407 5.69 -21.21 -66.55
C LYS A 407 4.26 -21.32 -65.92
N LYS A 408 4.11 -21.28 -64.62
CA LYS A 408 2.83 -21.43 -63.86
C LYS A 408 2.54 -20.22 -63.02
N ARG A 409 2.59 -19.00 -63.54
CA ARG A 409 2.40 -17.73 -62.79
C ARG A 409 1.05 -17.64 -62.09
N ASP A 410 0.00 -18.25 -62.70
CA ASP A 410 -1.35 -18.19 -62.12
C ASP A 410 -1.45 -18.89 -60.73
N TRP A 411 -0.50 -19.77 -60.43
CA TRP A 411 -0.42 -20.46 -59.13
C TRP A 411 0.12 -19.56 -58.00
N TYR A 412 0.53 -18.34 -58.31
CA TYR A 412 0.99 -17.39 -57.31
C TYR A 412 -0.11 -17.11 -56.26
N TRP A 413 -1.36 -16.93 -56.71
CA TRP A 413 -2.50 -16.71 -55.84
C TRP A 413 -2.80 -17.87 -54.89
N LEU A 414 -2.43 -19.08 -55.22
CA LEU A 414 -2.53 -20.22 -54.32
C LEU A 414 -1.30 -20.37 -53.43
N GLY A 415 -0.11 -20.04 -53.98
CA GLY A 415 1.16 -20.16 -53.27
C GLY A 415 1.27 -19.20 -52.07
N VAL A 416 0.76 -17.98 -52.18
CA VAL A 416 0.80 -16.99 -51.12
C VAL A 416 0.02 -17.45 -49.87
N PRO A 417 -1.26 -17.88 -49.96
CA PRO A 417 -1.98 -18.40 -48.77
C PRO A 417 -1.32 -19.65 -48.18
N VAL A 418 -0.80 -20.56 -48.97
CA VAL A 418 -0.13 -21.76 -48.46
C VAL A 418 1.12 -21.41 -47.67
N LEU A 419 1.96 -20.51 -48.19
CA LEU A 419 3.15 -20.02 -47.48
C LEU A 419 2.75 -19.23 -46.23
N GLY A 420 1.64 -18.46 -46.26
CA GLY A 420 1.10 -17.78 -45.09
C GLY A 420 0.72 -18.75 -43.98
N ILE A 421 0.03 -19.84 -44.31
CA ILE A 421 -0.33 -20.87 -43.32
C ILE A 421 0.92 -21.55 -42.76
N LEU A 422 1.91 -21.87 -43.60
CA LEU A 422 3.18 -22.44 -43.16
C LEU A 422 3.93 -21.47 -42.21
N PHE A 423 3.97 -20.17 -42.57
CA PHE A 423 4.60 -19.16 -41.77
C PHE A 423 3.90 -19.02 -40.37
N ILE A 424 2.56 -18.99 -40.35
CA ILE A 424 1.78 -19.01 -39.10
C ILE A 424 2.13 -20.26 -38.27
N GLY A 425 2.27 -21.42 -38.90
CA GLY A 425 2.70 -22.64 -38.21
C GLY A 425 4.09 -22.53 -37.61
N VAL A 426 5.06 -21.94 -38.30
CA VAL A 426 6.42 -21.70 -37.80
C VAL A 426 6.39 -20.72 -36.63
N VAL A 427 5.65 -19.61 -36.75
CA VAL A 427 5.47 -18.64 -35.68
C VAL A 427 4.82 -19.28 -34.45
N PHE A 428 3.81 -20.12 -34.66
CA PHE A 428 3.13 -20.82 -33.56
C PHE A 428 4.06 -21.81 -32.84
N ILE A 429 4.86 -22.58 -33.59
CA ILE A 429 5.84 -23.52 -33.01
C ILE A 429 6.95 -22.75 -32.26
N GLY A 430 7.50 -21.70 -32.89
CA GLY A 430 8.49 -20.83 -32.24
C GLY A 430 7.96 -20.16 -31.00
N GLY A 431 6.70 -19.69 -31.03
CA GLY A 431 6.02 -19.09 -29.88
C GLY A 431 5.78 -20.07 -28.71
N ARG A 432 5.71 -21.39 -28.99
CA ARG A 432 5.63 -22.38 -27.88
C ARG A 432 6.87 -22.37 -27.00
N ASN A 433 8.03 -22.07 -27.56
CA ASN A 433 9.28 -22.00 -26.81
C ASN A 433 9.39 -20.69 -25.96
N LEU A 434 8.55 -19.69 -26.25
CA LEU A 434 8.44 -18.46 -25.47
C LEU A 434 7.54 -18.62 -24.25
N LYS A 435 6.80 -19.74 -24.13
CA LYS A 435 6.00 -20.00 -22.94
C LYS A 435 6.95 -20.25 -21.75
N LEU A 436 6.85 -19.41 -20.74
CA LEU A 436 7.47 -19.69 -19.47
C LEU A 436 6.82 -20.95 -18.90
N HIS A 437 7.62 -22.00 -18.68
CA HIS A 437 7.15 -23.24 -18.06
C HIS A 437 7.00 -23.09 -16.56
N GLU A 438 7.62 -22.06 -15.99
CA GLU A 438 7.67 -21.77 -14.55
C GLU A 438 7.44 -20.27 -14.35
N ALA A 439 6.89 -19.91 -13.20
CA ALA A 439 6.77 -18.50 -12.82
C ALA A 439 8.16 -17.88 -12.67
N ARG A 440 8.31 -16.65 -13.12
CA ARG A 440 9.47 -15.82 -12.80
C ARG A 440 9.09 -14.90 -11.65
N VAL A 441 9.99 -14.78 -10.69
CA VAL A 441 9.73 -14.04 -9.47
C VAL A 441 10.94 -13.19 -9.13
N TYR A 442 10.69 -11.92 -8.86
CA TYR A 442 11.61 -11.01 -8.20
C TYR A 442 11.17 -10.87 -6.77
N SER A 443 12.07 -11.05 -5.82
CA SER A 443 11.79 -10.91 -4.40
C SER A 443 12.73 -9.89 -3.76
N VAL A 444 12.18 -9.04 -2.91
CA VAL A 444 12.91 -8.09 -2.08
C VAL A 444 12.53 -8.33 -0.63
N THR A 445 13.47 -8.75 0.17
CA THR A 445 13.26 -9.07 1.59
C THR A 445 13.91 -8.02 2.47
N ALA A 446 13.12 -7.33 3.29
CA ALA A 446 13.62 -6.45 4.33
C ALA A 446 13.80 -7.23 5.63
N GLN A 447 15.01 -7.13 6.23
CA GLN A 447 15.38 -7.80 7.48
C GLN A 447 16.15 -6.85 8.40
N PRO A 448 15.74 -6.68 9.66
CA PRO A 448 16.52 -5.97 10.66
C PRO A 448 17.90 -6.65 10.88
N ALA A 449 18.94 -5.84 10.91
CA ALA A 449 20.30 -6.24 11.25
C ALA A 449 20.64 -5.70 12.65
N ASP A 450 19.95 -6.23 13.67
CA ASP A 450 20.00 -5.78 15.06
C ASP A 450 20.82 -6.73 15.97
N GLY A 451 21.50 -7.70 15.37
CA GLY A 451 22.35 -8.65 16.07
C GLY A 451 21.60 -9.78 16.80
N LYS A 452 20.28 -9.85 16.71
CA LYS A 452 19.50 -10.93 17.32
C LYS A 452 19.63 -12.23 16.53
N ASP A 453 19.39 -13.37 17.20
CA ASP A 453 19.43 -14.70 16.58
C ASP A 453 18.31 -14.93 15.58
N THR A 454 17.17 -14.27 15.78
CA THR A 454 16.00 -14.31 14.91
C THR A 454 15.46 -12.90 14.66
N ALA A 455 15.04 -12.65 13.44
CA ALA A 455 14.49 -11.37 13.03
C ALA A 455 13.18 -11.57 12.27
N GLY A 456 12.24 -10.64 12.44
CA GLY A 456 11.06 -10.55 11.57
C GLY A 456 11.48 -10.16 10.17
N ILE A 457 10.90 -10.80 9.15
CA ILE A 457 11.14 -10.46 7.76
C ILE A 457 9.85 -10.18 7.03
N THR A 458 9.96 -9.29 6.07
CA THR A 458 8.92 -9.04 5.08
C THR A 458 9.50 -9.10 3.69
N THR A 459 8.76 -9.74 2.78
CA THR A 459 9.21 -9.92 1.41
C THR A 459 8.12 -9.49 0.45
N TYR A 460 8.49 -8.64 -0.48
CA TYR A 460 7.67 -8.29 -1.63
C TYR A 460 8.09 -9.10 -2.84
N TYR A 461 7.11 -9.49 -3.63
CA TYR A 461 7.30 -10.27 -4.83
C TYR A 461 6.66 -9.56 -6.02
N ASN A 462 7.38 -9.45 -7.12
CA ASN A 462 6.83 -9.27 -8.43
C ASN A 462 6.93 -10.61 -9.17
N ALA A 463 5.82 -11.21 -9.47
CA ALA A 463 5.76 -12.53 -10.08
C ALA A 463 4.91 -12.52 -11.34
N TYR A 464 5.32 -13.24 -12.38
CA TYR A 464 4.57 -13.37 -13.62
C TYR A 464 4.74 -14.75 -14.26
N HIS A 465 3.73 -15.13 -15.04
CA HIS A 465 3.68 -16.39 -15.76
C HIS A 465 3.10 -16.18 -17.18
N SER A 466 3.48 -17.03 -18.11
CA SER A 466 3.10 -16.87 -19.53
C SER A 466 1.67 -17.25 -19.89
N GLY A 467 0.78 -17.46 -18.95
CA GLY A 467 -0.57 -17.93 -19.24
C GLY A 467 -1.63 -17.32 -18.36
N VAL A 468 -2.89 -17.43 -18.78
CA VAL A 468 -4.08 -17.01 -18.01
C VAL A 468 -4.60 -18.10 -17.07
N LYS A 469 -3.93 -19.25 -16.98
CA LYS A 469 -4.32 -20.28 -16.00
C LYS A 469 -3.89 -19.88 -14.61
N PRO A 470 -4.72 -20.12 -13.59
CA PRO A 470 -4.31 -19.92 -12.21
C PRO A 470 -3.02 -20.65 -11.89
N TRP A 471 -2.13 -19.98 -11.20
CA TRP A 471 -0.85 -20.53 -10.76
C TRP A 471 -0.58 -20.11 -9.32
N LYS A 472 0.33 -20.81 -8.63
CA LYS A 472 0.73 -20.49 -7.28
C LYS A 472 2.19 -20.81 -7.03
N VAL A 473 2.78 -20.09 -6.08
CA VAL A 473 4.10 -20.34 -5.53
C VAL A 473 3.99 -20.70 -4.05
N ARG A 474 4.71 -21.73 -3.63
CA ARG A 474 4.84 -22.07 -2.21
C ARG A 474 6.09 -21.42 -1.66
N LEU A 475 5.92 -20.67 -0.58
CA LEU A 475 7.00 -20.01 0.13
C LEU A 475 7.74 -20.98 1.07
N ASN A 476 8.89 -20.56 1.55
CA ASN A 476 9.63 -21.26 2.59
C ASN A 476 8.78 -21.33 3.88
N ASP A 477 9.04 -22.32 4.72
CA ASP A 477 8.22 -22.62 5.91
C ASP A 477 8.33 -21.55 7.02
N ASN A 478 9.24 -20.59 6.88
CA ASN A 478 9.42 -19.47 7.78
C ASN A 478 8.47 -18.29 7.54
N TYR A 479 7.70 -18.31 6.45
CA TYR A 479 6.65 -17.32 6.19
C TYR A 479 5.34 -17.76 6.82
N THR A 480 4.69 -16.85 7.54
CA THR A 480 3.50 -17.14 8.34
C THR A 480 2.21 -16.61 7.74
N TYR A 481 2.26 -15.50 7.04
CA TYR A 481 1.10 -14.91 6.37
C TYR A 481 1.52 -14.06 5.16
N GLY A 482 0.55 -13.76 4.31
CA GLY A 482 0.77 -12.97 3.12
C GLY A 482 -0.52 -12.64 2.37
N GLY A 483 -0.37 -11.86 1.32
CA GLY A 483 -1.44 -11.38 0.46
C GLY A 483 -0.89 -10.55 -0.68
N THR A 484 -1.56 -9.46 -1.07
CA THR A 484 -1.01 -8.48 -2.00
C THR A 484 -0.15 -7.44 -1.28
N GLY A 485 -0.54 -7.07 -0.07
CA GLY A 485 0.11 -6.02 0.70
C GLY A 485 0.05 -4.64 0.03
N LEU A 486 -0.70 -4.50 -1.07
CA LEU A 486 -0.82 -3.27 -1.85
C LEU A 486 -2.23 -2.73 -1.71
N SER A 487 -2.36 -1.54 -1.16
CA SER A 487 -3.57 -0.76 -1.19
C SER A 487 -3.71 -0.15 -2.60
N GLU A 488 -4.75 -0.52 -3.34
CA GLU A 488 -5.11 0.19 -4.58
C GLU A 488 -6.05 1.34 -4.20
N SER A 489 -5.50 2.53 -4.00
CA SER A 489 -6.23 3.69 -3.47
C SER A 489 -7.30 4.29 -4.38
N TYR A 490 -7.54 3.73 -5.57
CA TYR A 490 -8.49 4.29 -6.53
C TYR A 490 -9.70 3.43 -6.87
N SER A 491 -9.88 2.25 -6.31
CA SER A 491 -11.18 1.60 -6.42
C SER A 491 -12.13 2.22 -5.41
N MET A 492 -12.89 3.23 -5.82
CA MET A 492 -14.08 3.63 -5.06
C MET A 492 -14.82 2.36 -4.68
N ALA A 493 -14.85 2.05 -3.39
CA ALA A 493 -15.59 0.92 -2.88
C ALA A 493 -17.07 1.16 -3.20
N SER A 494 -17.47 0.79 -4.41
CA SER A 494 -18.85 0.81 -4.77
C SER A 494 -19.54 -0.29 -3.98
N SER A 495 -20.75 -0.04 -3.52
CA SER A 495 -21.62 -0.91 -2.74
C SER A 495 -22.09 -2.17 -3.49
N GLY A 496 -21.21 -2.76 -4.33
CA GLY A 496 -21.52 -3.96 -5.09
C GLY A 496 -21.49 -5.21 -4.22
N ARG A 497 -22.25 -6.23 -4.61
CA ARG A 497 -22.22 -7.56 -3.95
C ARG A 497 -20.86 -8.21 -4.19
N ALA A 498 -20.15 -8.55 -3.13
CA ALA A 498 -19.01 -9.44 -3.20
C ALA A 498 -19.43 -10.85 -3.63
N TYR A 499 -18.57 -11.58 -4.31
CA TYR A 499 -18.82 -12.93 -4.79
C TYR A 499 -17.72 -13.88 -4.30
N ALA A 500 -18.10 -15.04 -3.83
CA ALA A 500 -17.20 -16.03 -3.24
C ALA A 500 -16.12 -16.59 -4.20
N ASP A 501 -16.29 -16.44 -5.49
CA ASP A 501 -15.40 -16.93 -6.57
C ASP A 501 -14.67 -15.81 -7.33
N ARG A 502 -14.96 -14.54 -7.01
CA ARG A 502 -14.37 -13.38 -7.64
C ARG A 502 -13.24 -12.81 -6.78
N TYR A 503 -12.05 -13.29 -7.03
CA TYR A 503 -10.82 -12.77 -6.46
C TYR A 503 -9.67 -12.98 -7.47
N HIS A 504 -8.69 -12.13 -7.38
CA HIS A 504 -7.52 -12.16 -8.26
C HIS A 504 -6.35 -12.87 -7.58
N TYR A 505 -6.18 -12.64 -6.28
CA TYR A 505 -5.11 -13.18 -5.47
C TYR A 505 -5.65 -14.14 -4.40
N VAL A 506 -4.84 -15.14 -4.03
CA VAL A 506 -5.19 -16.06 -2.96
C VAL A 506 -3.97 -16.41 -2.11
N ALA A 507 -4.12 -16.32 -0.79
CA ALA A 507 -3.17 -16.84 0.17
C ALA A 507 -3.74 -18.13 0.79
N GLU A 508 -3.02 -19.25 0.66
CA GLU A 508 -3.39 -20.54 1.23
C GLU A 508 -2.47 -20.87 2.41
N TYR A 509 -3.06 -21.19 3.55
CA TYR A 509 -2.35 -21.44 4.83
C TYR A 509 -2.16 -22.92 5.15
N ASP A 510 -2.29 -23.81 4.17
CA ASP A 510 -2.19 -25.26 4.35
C ASP A 510 -0.74 -25.75 4.29
N ASN A 511 -0.26 -26.35 5.39
CA ASN A 511 1.10 -26.88 5.50
C ASN A 511 2.22 -25.87 5.12
N GLY A 512 2.01 -24.61 5.43
CA GLY A 512 2.84 -23.45 5.04
C GLY A 512 2.10 -22.51 4.09
N LEU A 513 2.71 -21.38 3.81
CA LEU A 513 2.11 -20.32 3.00
C LEU A 513 2.32 -20.55 1.51
N SER A 514 1.25 -20.51 0.75
CA SER A 514 1.29 -20.45 -0.71
C SER A 514 0.54 -19.21 -1.22
N LEU A 515 1.14 -18.49 -2.14
CA LEU A 515 0.52 -17.32 -2.78
C LEU A 515 0.14 -17.69 -4.22
N GLY A 516 -1.09 -17.44 -4.58
CA GLY A 516 -1.66 -17.78 -5.88
C GLY A 516 -2.26 -16.58 -6.60
N VAL A 517 -2.31 -16.68 -7.90
CA VAL A 517 -2.84 -15.64 -8.79
C VAL A 517 -3.77 -16.28 -9.82
N LYS A 518 -4.88 -15.59 -10.11
CA LYS A 518 -5.77 -15.87 -11.24
C LYS A 518 -5.55 -14.79 -12.31
N PRO A 519 -4.60 -14.95 -13.23
CA PRO A 519 -4.27 -13.91 -14.20
C PRO A 519 -5.45 -13.58 -15.10
N GLN A 520 -5.62 -12.30 -15.42
CA GLN A 520 -6.61 -11.82 -16.40
C GLN A 520 -6.02 -11.75 -17.82
N SER A 521 -4.70 -11.62 -17.91
CA SER A 521 -3.97 -11.54 -19.17
C SER A 521 -2.71 -12.42 -19.16
N ASN A 522 -2.13 -12.64 -20.34
CA ASN A 522 -0.82 -13.29 -20.46
C ASN A 522 0.27 -12.34 -19.95
N PHE A 523 1.25 -12.88 -19.23
CA PHE A 523 2.38 -12.14 -18.67
C PHE A 523 1.94 -10.99 -17.72
N GLU A 524 0.83 -11.15 -17.06
CA GLU A 524 0.39 -10.21 -16.04
C GLU A 524 1.33 -10.25 -14.85
N ASN A 525 1.76 -9.07 -14.41
CA ASN A 525 2.54 -8.91 -13.20
C ASN A 525 1.64 -9.05 -11.98
N ALA A 526 2.03 -9.91 -11.07
CA ALA A 526 1.38 -10.08 -9.79
C ALA A 526 2.29 -9.56 -8.67
N TYR A 527 1.79 -8.60 -7.92
CA TYR A 527 2.47 -8.05 -6.76
C TYR A 527 1.97 -8.76 -5.52
N LEU A 528 2.88 -9.41 -4.80
CA LEU A 528 2.56 -10.24 -3.65
C LEU A 528 3.44 -9.85 -2.47
N PHE A 529 2.94 -10.13 -1.28
CA PHE A 529 3.59 -9.83 -0.01
C PHE A 529 3.56 -11.05 0.90
N ALA A 530 4.62 -11.26 1.67
CA ALA A 530 4.64 -12.22 2.75
C ALA A 530 5.49 -11.75 3.91
N ALA A 531 5.09 -12.12 5.11
CA ALA A 531 5.82 -11.84 6.33
C ALA A 531 6.08 -13.14 7.12
N GLY A 532 7.17 -13.13 7.87
CA GLY A 532 7.61 -14.29 8.63
C GLY A 532 8.83 -13.98 9.49
N THR A 533 9.62 -15.00 9.79
CA THR A 533 10.85 -14.87 10.58
C THR A 533 12.02 -15.52 9.88
N ALA A 534 13.21 -14.97 10.04
CA ALA A 534 14.44 -15.53 9.54
C ALA A 534 15.51 -15.61 10.63
N LYS A 535 16.55 -16.40 10.38
CA LYS A 535 17.77 -16.36 11.20
C LYS A 535 18.38 -14.97 11.13
N GLY A 536 18.91 -14.48 12.24
CA GLY A 536 19.61 -13.20 12.28
C GLY A 536 20.80 -13.17 11.31
N CYS A 537 21.01 -12.02 10.71
CA CYS A 537 22.05 -11.78 9.69
C CYS A 537 23.31 -11.12 10.26
N GLY A 538 23.35 -10.87 11.56
CA GLY A 538 24.35 -10.03 12.23
C GLY A 538 23.80 -8.64 12.50
N SER A 539 24.68 -7.64 12.69
CA SER A 539 24.28 -6.26 12.98
C SER A 539 24.85 -5.27 11.97
N ILE A 540 24.15 -4.17 11.79
CA ILE A 540 24.72 -2.93 11.26
C ILE A 540 24.82 -1.98 12.45
N ASP A 541 26.04 -1.78 12.93
CA ASP A 541 26.29 -0.95 14.10
C ASP A 541 26.50 0.50 13.67
N THR A 542 25.80 1.42 14.34
CA THR A 542 25.91 2.86 14.10
C THR A 542 26.42 3.52 15.38
N SER A 543 27.44 4.36 15.27
CA SER A 543 27.98 5.09 16.40
C SER A 543 28.00 6.58 16.08
N ASP A 544 27.34 7.36 16.98
CA ASP A 544 27.23 8.82 16.88
C ASP A 544 26.78 9.31 15.48
N LEU A 545 25.94 8.48 14.82
CA LEU A 545 25.47 8.76 13.47
C LEU A 545 24.48 9.91 13.49
N VAL A 546 24.85 11.00 12.85
CA VAL A 546 24.01 12.17 12.62
C VAL A 546 24.00 12.45 11.13
N LEU A 547 22.82 12.56 10.55
CA LEU A 547 22.63 12.85 9.14
C LEU A 547 21.52 13.89 8.99
N THR A 548 21.91 15.14 8.91
CA THR A 548 21.02 16.28 8.64
C THR A 548 21.66 17.19 7.59
N GLN A 549 20.88 18.09 7.00
CA GLN A 549 21.41 19.09 6.08
C GLN A 549 22.57 19.91 6.67
N GLN A 550 22.54 20.15 7.98
CA GLN A 550 23.50 21.03 8.68
C GLN A 550 24.69 20.29 9.25
N LYS A 551 24.52 19.03 9.64
CA LYS A 551 25.54 18.23 10.29
C LYS A 551 25.52 16.79 9.82
N GLN A 552 26.68 16.29 9.42
CA GLN A 552 26.89 14.91 9.02
C GLN A 552 28.12 14.36 9.77
N GLY A 553 27.98 13.19 10.37
CA GLY A 553 29.08 12.58 11.12
C GLY A 553 28.70 11.27 11.76
N GLY A 554 29.71 10.56 12.29
CA GLY A 554 29.53 9.27 12.94
C GLY A 554 30.18 8.12 12.16
N SER A 555 29.88 6.89 12.54
CA SER A 555 30.39 5.71 11.86
C SER A 555 29.35 4.62 11.71
N ILE A 556 29.52 3.79 10.67
CA ILE A 556 28.69 2.64 10.36
C ILE A 556 29.58 1.44 10.19
N THR A 557 29.34 0.36 10.94
CA THR A 557 30.07 -0.90 10.82
C THR A 557 29.13 -2.00 10.34
N ASN A 558 29.46 -2.59 9.20
CA ASN A 558 28.75 -3.76 8.68
C ASN A 558 29.21 -5.03 9.40
N ASN A 559 28.59 -5.39 10.50
CA ASN A 559 28.82 -6.65 11.21
C ASN A 559 27.94 -7.81 10.72
N THR A 560 27.27 -7.66 9.59
CA THR A 560 26.53 -8.76 8.95
C THR A 560 27.50 -9.76 8.27
N SER A 561 26.92 -10.85 7.78
CA SER A 561 27.66 -11.84 6.96
C SER A 561 27.65 -11.51 5.46
N TYR A 562 27.10 -10.39 5.06
CA TYR A 562 26.89 -10.01 3.66
C TYR A 562 27.76 -8.82 3.27
N ASP A 563 28.27 -8.86 2.05
CA ASP A 563 28.79 -7.68 1.36
C ASP A 563 27.63 -6.88 0.78
N PHE A 564 27.70 -5.57 0.87
CA PHE A 564 26.72 -4.67 0.29
C PHE A 564 27.29 -3.96 -0.94
N PRO A 565 26.85 -4.31 -2.16
CA PRO A 565 27.16 -3.50 -3.34
C PRO A 565 26.78 -2.03 -3.16
N TYR A 566 25.67 -1.77 -2.46
CA TYR A 566 25.27 -0.44 -2.02
C TYR A 566 24.77 -0.48 -0.57
N LEU A 567 25.13 0.58 0.17
CA LEU A 567 24.59 0.90 1.48
C LEU A 567 24.10 2.32 1.42
N VAL A 568 22.85 2.54 1.81
CA VAL A 568 22.21 3.86 1.84
C VAL A 568 21.97 4.28 3.29
N CYS A 569 22.18 5.56 3.56
CA CYS A 569 21.80 6.21 4.82
C CYS A 569 20.78 7.29 4.48
N VAL A 570 19.60 7.21 5.07
CA VAL A 570 18.49 8.14 4.80
C VAL A 570 18.00 8.73 6.11
N SER A 571 17.89 10.05 6.15
CA SER A 571 17.13 10.80 7.17
C SER A 571 15.95 11.52 6.50
N ASP A 572 15.20 12.30 7.26
CA ASP A 572 14.07 13.06 6.72
C ASP A 572 14.47 14.07 5.63
N ASP A 573 15.72 14.56 5.65
CA ASP A 573 16.18 15.66 4.81
C ASP A 573 17.47 15.38 4.01
N THR A 574 18.07 14.18 4.16
CA THR A 574 19.38 13.88 3.56
C THR A 574 19.52 12.42 3.21
N VAL A 575 20.16 12.13 2.08
CA VAL A 575 20.53 10.77 1.66
C VAL A 575 22.02 10.70 1.33
N MET A 576 22.65 9.59 1.76
CA MET A 576 24.03 9.23 1.38
C MET A 576 24.08 7.79 0.89
N VAL A 577 24.82 7.55 -0.19
CA VAL A 577 25.00 6.22 -0.78
C VAL A 577 26.48 5.84 -0.82
N PHE A 578 26.82 4.68 -0.25
CA PHE A 578 28.14 4.10 -0.29
C PHE A 578 28.15 2.84 -1.16
N SER A 579 29.25 2.59 -1.91
CA SER A 579 29.40 1.39 -2.73
C SER A 579 30.40 0.41 -2.11
N ASP A 580 30.22 -0.87 -2.47
CA ASP A 580 31.16 -1.95 -2.17
C ASP A 580 31.58 -2.02 -0.67
N VAL A 581 30.54 -2.00 0.20
CA VAL A 581 30.74 -2.09 1.65
C VAL A 581 30.88 -3.56 2.05
N LYS A 582 32.08 -3.95 2.49
CA LYS A 582 32.40 -5.34 2.83
C LYS A 582 31.87 -5.72 4.22
N ALA A 583 31.67 -7.02 4.41
CA ALA A 583 31.45 -7.56 5.74
C ALA A 583 32.64 -7.19 6.67
N LYS A 584 32.34 -6.73 7.88
CA LYS A 584 33.29 -6.21 8.89
C LYS A 584 33.96 -4.87 8.54
N GLU A 585 33.57 -4.20 7.48
CA GLU A 585 34.04 -2.85 7.14
C GLU A 585 33.37 -1.80 8.00
N THR A 586 34.14 -0.78 8.42
CA THR A 586 33.66 0.42 9.09
C THR A 586 33.81 1.61 8.18
N ILE A 587 32.72 2.34 7.97
CA ILE A 587 32.65 3.61 7.23
C ILE A 587 32.60 4.73 8.26
N THR A 588 33.47 5.74 8.11
CA THR A 588 33.44 6.96 8.92
C THR A 588 32.93 8.12 8.08
N ILE A 589 31.94 8.83 8.59
CA ILE A 589 31.31 10.00 7.93
C ILE A 589 31.98 11.26 8.52
N ASP A 590 33.24 11.53 8.13
CA ASP A 590 34.01 12.71 8.56
C ASP A 590 34.77 13.36 7.39
N GLY A 591 34.52 12.91 6.17
CA GLY A 591 35.23 13.38 4.96
C GLY A 591 36.65 12.84 4.77
N LYS A 592 37.19 12.03 5.72
CA LYS A 592 38.55 11.47 5.68
C LYS A 592 38.61 10.01 5.23
N SER A 593 37.54 9.26 5.53
CA SER A 593 37.42 7.84 5.19
C SER A 593 36.68 7.63 3.88
N LYS A 594 35.91 6.58 3.77
CA LYS A 594 35.14 6.27 2.54
C LYS A 594 34.14 7.39 2.22
N LYS A 595 34.27 8.00 1.04
CA LYS A 595 33.36 9.05 0.60
C LYS A 595 32.07 8.45 0.04
N PRO A 596 30.90 9.07 0.29
CA PRO A 596 29.68 8.63 -0.35
C PRO A 596 29.76 8.83 -1.86
N LEU A 597 29.15 7.91 -2.64
CA LEU A 597 28.97 8.08 -4.09
C LEU A 597 28.05 9.24 -4.37
N LEU A 598 27.04 9.38 -3.56
CA LEU A 598 26.04 10.43 -3.61
C LEU A 598 25.81 10.91 -2.19
N SER A 599 25.85 12.24 -2.02
CA SER A 599 25.37 12.92 -0.82
C SER A 599 24.49 14.05 -1.31
N GLN A 600 23.21 13.98 -1.05
CA GLN A 600 22.22 14.93 -1.55
C GLN A 600 21.23 15.29 -0.46
N GLN A 601 20.81 16.57 -0.46
CA GLN A 601 19.65 17.00 0.31
C GLN A 601 18.38 16.55 -0.41
N ILE A 602 17.43 16.05 0.34
CA ILE A 602 16.10 15.67 -0.13
C ILE A 602 15.07 16.54 0.58
N SER A 603 13.99 16.87 -0.10
CA SER A 603 12.89 17.63 0.51
C SER A 603 11.92 16.72 1.23
N TYR A 604 11.73 15.52 0.69
CA TYR A 604 10.83 14.50 1.20
C TYR A 604 11.47 13.13 1.04
N PHE A 605 11.13 12.21 1.91
CA PHE A 605 11.60 10.82 1.84
C PHE A 605 11.26 10.14 0.49
N ASP A 606 10.18 10.59 -0.16
CA ASP A 606 9.72 10.08 -1.46
C ASP A 606 10.67 10.43 -2.62
N ASP A 607 11.50 11.46 -2.46
CA ASP A 607 12.53 11.83 -3.43
C ASP A 607 13.71 10.84 -3.46
N VAL A 608 13.81 9.95 -2.46
CA VAL A 608 14.91 8.98 -2.37
C VAL A 608 14.97 8.07 -3.60
N TYR A 609 13.82 7.64 -4.11
CA TYR A 609 13.80 6.82 -5.32
C TYR A 609 14.38 7.57 -6.54
N ASN A 610 14.02 8.83 -6.72
CA ASN A 610 14.55 9.65 -7.80
C ASN A 610 16.06 9.80 -7.65
N VAL A 611 16.52 10.01 -6.41
CA VAL A 611 17.97 10.12 -6.09
C VAL A 611 18.71 8.83 -6.36
N LEU A 612 18.12 7.67 -6.02
CA LEU A 612 18.73 6.36 -6.24
C LEU A 612 18.62 5.87 -7.70
N SER A 613 17.60 6.30 -8.43
CA SER A 613 17.29 5.82 -9.79
C SER A 613 17.83 6.71 -10.90
N GLU A 614 18.06 8.00 -10.64
CA GLU A 614 18.56 8.94 -11.65
C GLU A 614 20.03 8.69 -11.99
N ASP A 615 20.42 9.14 -13.19
CA ASP A 615 21.77 9.12 -13.78
C ASP A 615 22.86 9.80 -12.90
N ASN A 616 22.53 10.19 -11.70
CA ASN A 616 23.36 10.91 -10.74
C ASN A 616 24.51 10.07 -10.14
N MET A 617 24.39 8.76 -10.18
CA MET A 617 25.50 7.92 -9.70
C MET A 617 26.64 7.78 -10.75
N ASN A 618 27.27 8.87 -11.16
CA ASN A 618 28.47 8.93 -12.02
C ASN A 618 28.32 8.99 -13.56
N GLY A 619 27.27 9.53 -14.11
CA GLY A 619 27.28 9.96 -15.55
C GLY A 619 27.50 8.84 -16.58
N ASN A 620 27.46 7.58 -16.19
CA ASN A 620 27.58 6.43 -17.07
C ASN A 620 26.27 5.67 -17.14
N THR A 621 25.89 5.31 -18.34
CA THR A 621 24.73 4.46 -18.66
C THR A 621 24.72 3.21 -17.79
N TYR A 622 23.78 3.15 -16.82
CA TYR A 622 23.67 2.03 -15.88
C TYR A 622 23.39 0.71 -16.58
N SER A 623 24.10 -0.34 -16.18
CA SER A 623 23.71 -1.70 -16.47
C SER A 623 22.40 -1.99 -15.70
N TYR A 624 21.52 -2.82 -16.26
CA TYR A 624 20.27 -3.26 -15.62
C TYR A 624 20.41 -3.71 -14.17
N LYS A 625 21.56 -4.26 -13.81
CA LYS A 625 21.88 -4.76 -12.47
C LYS A 625 21.84 -3.66 -11.41
N HIS A 626 22.22 -2.44 -11.74
CA HIS A 626 22.20 -1.31 -10.80
C HIS A 626 20.79 -0.76 -10.57
N LYS A 627 19.95 -0.72 -11.63
CA LYS A 627 18.55 -0.29 -11.50
C LYS A 627 17.77 -1.25 -10.59
N ASP A 628 18.00 -2.54 -10.72
CA ASP A 628 17.36 -3.56 -9.87
C ASP A 628 17.71 -3.36 -8.40
N MET A 629 18.99 -3.06 -8.11
CA MET A 629 19.44 -2.82 -6.74
C MET A 629 18.90 -1.51 -6.17
N ALA A 630 18.84 -0.45 -6.96
CA ALA A 630 18.24 0.83 -6.54
C ALA A 630 16.75 0.66 -6.23
N ALA A 631 16.03 -0.08 -7.08
CA ALA A 631 14.64 -0.41 -6.83
C ALA A 631 14.48 -1.28 -5.58
N ALA A 632 15.35 -2.26 -5.35
CA ALA A 632 15.33 -3.09 -4.16
C ALA A 632 15.57 -2.26 -2.88
N LEU A 633 16.55 -1.34 -2.88
CA LEU A 633 16.80 -0.42 -1.77
C LEU A 633 15.56 0.43 -1.47
N TYR A 634 14.97 1.05 -2.50
CA TYR A 634 13.78 1.87 -2.29
C TYR A 634 12.60 1.05 -1.73
N LEU A 635 12.38 -0.16 -2.24
CA LEU A 635 11.34 -1.05 -1.74
C LEU A 635 11.61 -1.47 -0.28
N GLY A 636 12.86 -1.71 0.07
CA GLY A 636 13.29 -1.96 1.44
C GLY A 636 13.02 -0.78 2.35
N LEU A 637 13.41 0.43 1.94
CA LEU A 637 13.14 1.68 2.68
C LEU A 637 11.65 1.93 2.92
N CYS A 638 10.81 1.76 1.90
CA CYS A 638 9.37 1.87 2.04
C CYS A 638 8.83 0.87 3.08
N GLN A 639 9.34 -0.37 3.05
CA GLN A 639 8.95 -1.40 4.01
C GLN A 639 9.40 -1.06 5.43
N ILE A 640 10.61 -0.54 5.59
CA ILE A 640 11.15 -0.13 6.89
C ILE A 640 10.29 1.00 7.48
N ARG A 641 10.00 2.03 6.67
CA ARG A 641 9.13 3.15 7.06
C ARG A 641 7.72 2.70 7.44
N ARG A 642 7.17 1.75 6.71
CA ARG A 642 5.85 1.18 7.00
C ARG A 642 5.81 0.41 8.33
N GLN A 643 6.90 -0.27 8.69
CA GLN A 643 6.96 -1.10 9.89
C GLN A 643 7.44 -0.35 11.13
N ASN A 644 8.14 0.76 10.96
CA ASN A 644 8.78 1.49 12.05
C ASN A 644 8.44 2.97 11.94
N ASP A 645 8.29 3.62 13.07
CA ASP A 645 8.37 5.07 13.11
C ASP A 645 9.85 5.46 12.92
N VAL A 646 10.16 6.07 11.80
CA VAL A 646 11.53 6.51 11.47
C VAL A 646 11.70 8.02 11.51
N SER A 647 10.68 8.75 11.97
CA SER A 647 10.70 10.20 12.10
C SER A 647 11.88 10.66 12.97
N GLY A 648 12.71 11.54 12.44
CA GLY A 648 13.92 12.02 13.13
C GLY A 648 15.03 10.98 13.30
N ALA A 649 14.87 9.78 12.78
CA ALA A 649 15.89 8.73 12.81
C ALA A 649 16.70 8.69 11.51
N VAL A 650 17.85 8.05 11.54
CA VAL A 650 18.64 7.72 10.35
C VAL A 650 18.44 6.24 10.05
N VAL A 651 17.86 5.93 8.89
CA VAL A 651 17.77 4.56 8.39
C VAL A 651 19.05 4.23 7.64
N VAL A 652 19.72 3.16 8.04
CA VAL A 652 20.88 2.62 7.35
C VAL A 652 20.51 1.28 6.76
N GLU A 653 20.59 1.14 5.45
CA GLU A 653 20.17 -0.05 4.71
C GLU A 653 21.22 -0.48 3.70
N GLY A 654 21.61 -1.76 3.76
CA GLY A 654 22.50 -2.40 2.79
C GLY A 654 21.73 -3.38 1.90
N VAL A 655 21.94 -3.32 0.58
CA VAL A 655 21.36 -4.26 -0.37
C VAL A 655 22.36 -5.35 -0.76
N THR A 656 21.88 -6.60 -0.82
CA THR A 656 22.62 -7.75 -1.34
C THR A 656 21.83 -8.54 -2.36
N GLY A 657 22.47 -9.05 -3.39
CA GLY A 657 21.88 -9.98 -4.37
C GLY A 657 21.98 -11.45 -3.99
N ASP A 658 22.62 -11.77 -2.86
CA ASP A 658 22.90 -13.13 -2.41
C ASP A 658 22.07 -13.55 -1.18
N TYR A 659 20.89 -12.94 -1.00
CA TYR A 659 20.04 -13.22 0.16
C TYR A 659 19.54 -14.66 0.24
N GLY A 660 19.46 -15.35 -0.90
CA GLY A 660 18.96 -16.71 -1.00
C GLY A 660 17.52 -16.79 -1.44
N LYS A 661 17.06 -18.00 -1.72
CA LYS A 661 15.70 -18.26 -2.21
C LYS A 661 14.68 -18.16 -1.10
N THR A 662 13.58 -17.49 -1.37
CA THR A 662 12.41 -17.34 -0.49
C THR A 662 11.26 -18.28 -0.87
N ILE A 663 11.32 -18.88 -2.07
CA ILE A 663 10.30 -19.75 -2.64
C ILE A 663 10.79 -21.20 -2.66
N LYS A 664 9.94 -22.10 -2.14
CA LYS A 664 10.19 -23.54 -2.07
C LYS A 664 9.75 -24.29 -3.34
N SER A 665 8.72 -23.80 -4.02
CA SER A 665 8.26 -24.38 -5.28
C SER A 665 9.24 -24.07 -6.42
N ARG A 666 9.17 -24.86 -7.47
CA ARG A 666 9.99 -24.65 -8.66
C ARG A 666 9.59 -23.35 -9.36
N CYS A 667 10.51 -22.40 -9.42
CA CYS A 667 10.37 -21.12 -10.11
C CYS A 667 11.75 -20.54 -10.43
N SER A 668 11.79 -19.55 -11.33
CA SER A 668 12.99 -18.75 -11.57
C SER A 668 12.93 -17.52 -10.66
N GLU A 669 13.66 -17.55 -9.54
CA GLU A 669 13.67 -16.48 -8.56
C GLU A 669 14.99 -15.68 -8.63
N ILE A 670 14.85 -14.35 -8.64
CA ILE A 670 15.93 -13.38 -8.40
C ILE A 670 15.60 -12.69 -7.09
N SER A 671 16.49 -12.86 -6.09
CA SER A 671 16.22 -12.44 -4.71
C SER A 671 17.21 -11.36 -4.29
N PHE A 672 16.69 -10.29 -3.70
CA PHE A 672 17.45 -9.23 -3.04
C PHE A 672 17.15 -9.22 -1.55
N GLY A 673 18.18 -8.97 -0.75
CA GLY A 673 18.04 -8.72 0.68
C GLY A 673 18.37 -7.27 1.01
N CYS A 674 17.49 -6.63 1.76
CA CYS A 674 17.65 -5.30 2.30
C CYS A 674 17.82 -5.43 3.81
N LEU A 675 19.07 -5.31 4.28
CA LEU A 675 19.43 -5.44 5.69
C LEU A 675 19.56 -4.06 6.29
N TYR A 676 18.90 -3.79 7.41
CA TYR A 676 18.78 -2.43 7.91
C TYR A 676 18.98 -2.28 9.41
N ALA A 677 19.42 -1.08 9.82
CA ALA A 677 19.42 -0.58 11.18
C ALA A 677 18.80 0.82 11.23
N ILE A 678 18.20 1.18 12.36
CA ILE A 678 17.63 2.50 12.60
C ILE A 678 18.46 3.15 13.73
N ALA A 679 19.15 4.25 13.42
CA ALA A 679 19.95 5.00 14.38
C ALA A 679 19.12 6.17 14.94
N GLY A 680 19.31 6.49 16.23
CA GLY A 680 18.64 7.61 16.89
C GLY A 680 17.35 7.25 17.63
N GLN A 681 16.86 6.02 17.52
CA GLN A 681 15.81 5.52 18.42
C GLN A 681 16.47 4.91 19.67
N GLU A 682 16.17 5.43 20.85
CA GLU A 682 16.34 4.64 22.07
C GLU A 682 15.49 3.39 21.91
N VAL A 683 16.13 2.22 21.86
CA VAL A 683 15.42 0.94 21.83
C VAL A 683 14.57 0.88 23.10
N SER A 684 13.32 1.30 23.00
CA SER A 684 12.35 1.01 24.04
C SER A 684 12.22 -0.51 24.06
N ASN A 685 12.91 -1.14 24.99
CA ASN A 685 12.72 -2.54 25.31
C ASN A 685 11.26 -2.75 25.72
N ALA A 686 10.40 -2.95 24.75
CA ALA A 686 9.11 -3.58 24.96
C ALA A 686 9.39 -5.06 25.23
N SER A 687 9.93 -5.32 26.42
CA SER A 687 9.95 -6.65 27.01
C SER A 687 8.58 -6.89 27.65
N ASN A 688 7.98 -7.96 27.21
CA ASN A 688 6.83 -8.75 27.67
C ASN A 688 5.51 -8.46 27.03
#